data_01a66e1b28cdb1db43142d698b4ebf1e
#
_entry.id   01a66e1b28cdb1db43142d698b4ebf1e
#
_cell.length_a   1.000
_cell.length_b   1.000
_cell.length_c   1.000
_cell.angle_alpha   90.00
_cell.angle_beta   90.00
_cell.angle_gamma   90.00
#
_symmetry.space_group_name_H-M   'P 1'
#
loop_
_entity.id
_entity.type
_entity.pdbx_description
1 polymer ?
#
loop_
_entity_poly.entity_id
_entity_poly.type
_entity_poly.pdbx_seq_one_letter_code
_entity_poly.pdbx_strand_id
1 'polypeptide(L)'
;MGHERTTRSGFRGTGRIRRRTGLHSGLPALALAISLAVPGSAVAGPAGAAPVRAAAGAPSPAEQWNILRPKLEGIKGTWTNQSYTGSVSRTMPDTALLGNGDVGVTSGGSTGVKSFYVSKGDFWAGNPTTRSAPIGGVTLQSTTAQDNPDLALGATATAGSTTDSFTASRAVNGQWGSGYEGWVSAIGKPQWIALDLGSVKTIARFVVRNDNAARPGNEAFNTKNLTFQTSADGTTWNTVDTVTNNTADVIDRTVTAVRTRYVRLHITEPTQNTTPDSTNNPRARIGQISLYASAGGTPPPAQPFREEQHIVDGSITTSVSMGDTPLSMRTWLAAEKNVLVTSVTSTGSRPVRLQASTFAGAMGSPNSQYGNASGVDGQVMWAERATPSGPNWVSRAALASTVLGATAVQPPTSSGPTAKTVFTVPAGGTVTLVTAVTGGGRNPAAPHDDAVARVRAENAGSIGTLDAQRVAWWKNFWMRSAVSLNDAALERYYYPAQYFIGASSRAGRTAPGIFGIWTTTDDPMWDGDLHLNYNAQAPFYGVYSSNRPDLALPFHEAILSYVPEAQRRARQDLRRVHQEYVASRFPSGGVPSGVLFPVGISPFGSASGSTTDDQYHQQVSNSLFSATQFVAYYEYTQDEDFLRTKGYPFLSQVARFFEHWVERDAAGAYSLWGGPHEGTWGKNSSPDLGMLKQVLAAAVSGSRKLNVDADRRAVWENILGNLPAQPTTTLNGRTVYSLASGMQGTDTRLIRPGDNTINLEFIQPADQLGVNSDAGRLQVARDTVTAMNSWGQENSFPKIFNQAARVGYPADQLIGAFTSVISTRTAPNLRITDPHHGIEKSGATEAINSMLVQSDASVISLFPVWPAAKDASFYQLRQKGAFVVSSAKAAGTVQYVDVRSEAGGTLRVKNPWSAAFTVTDAAGNAVPYTTAGGVITVQTAAGQTYRLNPA
;
A
#
# COMPACT_ATOMS: atom_id res chain seq x y z
N MET A 1 -23.95 2.00 24.18
CA MET A 1 -24.56 0.95 25.03
C MET A 1 -24.14 -0.38 24.46
N GLY A 2 -23.51 -1.24 25.27
CA GLY A 2 -23.11 -2.60 24.89
C GLY A 2 -21.61 -2.85 25.16
N HIS A 3 -21.30 -3.14 26.41
CA HIS A 3 -19.98 -3.65 26.83
C HIS A 3 -19.85 -5.11 26.41
N GLU A 4 -18.79 -5.48 25.72
CA GLU A 4 -18.30 -6.85 25.77
C GLU A 4 -16.91 -6.87 26.41
N ARG A 5 -16.85 -7.59 27.53
CA ARG A 5 -15.62 -7.96 28.22
C ARG A 5 -15.07 -9.23 27.59
N THR A 6 -13.85 -9.20 27.10
CA THR A 6 -13.10 -10.42 26.80
C THR A 6 -12.17 -10.78 27.97
N THR A 7 -12.42 -11.92 28.52
CA THR A 7 -11.64 -12.58 29.59
C THR A 7 -10.31 -13.12 29.04
N ARG A 8 -9.22 -12.81 29.74
CA ARG A 8 -7.92 -13.46 29.60
C ARG A 8 -7.96 -14.86 30.19
N SER A 9 -7.52 -15.87 29.46
CA SER A 9 -7.03 -17.13 30.03
C SER A 9 -5.56 -17.30 29.68
N GLY A 10 -4.73 -17.38 30.72
CA GLY A 10 -3.31 -17.67 30.59
C GLY A 10 -3.07 -19.18 30.49
N PHE A 11 -2.10 -19.56 29.67
CA PHE A 11 -1.50 -20.88 29.73
C PHE A 11 0.00 -20.76 29.93
N ARG A 12 0.49 -21.26 31.06
CA ARG A 12 1.89 -21.59 31.31
C ARG A 12 2.14 -23.00 30.80
N GLY A 13 3.17 -23.20 30.02
CA GLY A 13 3.66 -24.52 29.65
C GLY A 13 5.17 -24.53 29.57
N THR A 14 5.81 -25.06 30.58
CA THR A 14 7.24 -25.40 30.66
C THR A 14 7.53 -26.69 29.86
N GLY A 15 8.55 -26.71 29.01
CA GLY A 15 8.95 -27.93 28.31
C GLY A 15 10.40 -27.89 27.82
N ARG A 16 11.18 -28.71 28.45
CA ARG A 16 12.62 -28.94 28.43
C ARG A 16 13.27 -29.16 27.07
N ILE A 17 14.48 -28.62 26.97
CA ILE A 17 15.56 -28.91 26.02
C ILE A 17 15.99 -30.38 26.08
N ARG A 18 16.15 -31.03 24.93
CA ARG A 18 17.06 -32.16 24.75
C ARG A 18 17.92 -31.97 23.48
N ARG A 19 19.21 -31.84 23.72
CA ARG A 19 20.29 -32.02 22.74
C ARG A 19 20.35 -33.48 22.27
N ARG A 20 20.62 -33.68 20.99
CA ARG A 20 21.32 -34.87 20.49
C ARG A 20 22.27 -34.50 19.35
N THR A 21 23.50 -34.87 19.57
CA THR A 21 24.69 -34.88 18.71
C THR A 21 24.74 -36.12 17.81
N GLY A 22 25.42 -36.00 16.68
CA GLY A 22 25.94 -37.11 15.85
C GLY A 22 25.86 -36.83 14.35
N LEU A 23 26.84 -36.53 13.66
CA LEU A 23 28.13 -37.07 13.21
C LEU A 23 28.05 -37.72 11.81
N HIS A 24 28.90 -37.16 10.89
CA HIS A 24 29.58 -37.74 9.71
C HIS A 24 28.73 -38.10 8.47
N SER A 25 29.09 -37.81 7.27
CA SER A 25 30.34 -37.77 6.43
C SER A 25 29.92 -37.54 4.99
N GLY A 26 30.59 -36.90 4.12
CA GLY A 26 31.59 -37.18 3.23
C GLY A 26 31.52 -36.33 1.96
N LEU A 27 32.61 -35.73 1.61
CA LEU A 27 32.91 -35.11 0.31
C LEU A 27 33.26 -36.16 -0.76
N PRO A 28 33.15 -35.82 -2.06
CA PRO A 28 34.36 -35.95 -2.86
C PRO A 28 34.74 -34.68 -3.62
N ALA A 29 36.04 -34.48 -3.66
CA ALA A 29 36.74 -33.46 -4.40
C ALA A 29 36.75 -33.73 -5.91
N LEU A 30 36.73 -32.66 -6.71
CA LEU A 30 37.12 -32.73 -8.12
C LEU A 30 38.30 -31.78 -8.35
N ALA A 31 39.39 -32.38 -8.85
CA ALA A 31 40.65 -31.74 -9.12
C ALA A 31 40.61 -30.89 -10.39
N LEU A 32 41.20 -29.70 -10.35
CA LEU A 32 41.46 -28.86 -11.53
C LEU A 32 42.96 -28.76 -11.75
N ALA A 33 43.38 -29.07 -12.96
CA ALA A 33 44.79 -29.11 -13.38
C ALA A 33 45.32 -27.69 -13.60
N ILE A 34 46.48 -27.44 -13.01
CA ILE A 34 47.29 -26.23 -13.21
C ILE A 34 48.33 -26.52 -14.27
N SER A 35 48.36 -25.73 -15.35
CA SER A 35 49.48 -25.70 -16.28
C SER A 35 50.39 -24.52 -15.95
N LEU A 36 51.61 -24.83 -15.59
CA LEU A 36 52.73 -23.91 -15.39
C LEU A 36 53.35 -23.49 -16.74
N ALA A 37 53.50 -22.20 -16.94
CA ALA A 37 54.41 -21.62 -17.93
C ALA A 37 55.46 -20.75 -17.24
N VAL A 38 56.75 -21.04 -17.53
CA VAL A 38 57.95 -20.43 -16.95
C VAL A 38 58.28 -19.10 -17.67
N PRO A 39 58.89 -18.11 -16.99
CA PRO A 39 59.00 -16.72 -17.48
C PRO A 39 60.22 -16.46 -18.37
N GLY A 40 59.99 -15.65 -19.43
CA GLY A 40 61.04 -14.99 -20.17
C GLY A 40 61.34 -13.62 -19.57
N SER A 41 62.61 -13.39 -19.28
CA SER A 41 63.15 -12.11 -18.77
C SER A 41 63.05 -11.00 -19.84
N ALA A 42 62.38 -9.91 -19.56
CA ALA A 42 62.39 -8.68 -20.37
C ALA A 42 62.97 -7.52 -19.55
N VAL A 43 63.83 -6.76 -20.17
CA VAL A 43 64.60 -5.62 -19.70
C VAL A 43 63.71 -4.48 -19.30
N ALA A 44 64.06 -3.85 -18.17
CA ALA A 44 63.35 -2.66 -17.62
C ALA A 44 63.57 -1.44 -18.53
N GLY A 45 62.45 -0.87 -19.05
CA GLY A 45 62.37 0.48 -19.58
C GLY A 45 61.88 1.45 -18.49
N PRO A 46 62.05 2.78 -18.62
CA PRO A 46 61.81 3.74 -17.59
C PRO A 46 60.34 3.80 -17.17
N ALA A 47 60.09 3.99 -15.86
CA ALA A 47 58.79 4.03 -15.24
C ALA A 47 57.92 5.08 -15.89
N GLY A 48 56.95 4.65 -16.67
CA GLY A 48 55.80 5.47 -17.09
C GLY A 48 54.93 5.77 -15.89
N ALA A 49 54.53 7.02 -15.76
CA ALA A 49 53.61 7.49 -14.71
C ALA A 49 52.37 6.54 -14.66
N ALA A 50 52.04 6.08 -13.45
CA ALA A 50 50.87 5.27 -13.22
C ALA A 50 49.65 5.99 -13.82
N PRO A 51 48.72 5.29 -14.50
CA PRO A 51 47.53 5.95 -15.03
C PRO A 51 46.79 6.54 -13.84
N VAL A 52 46.55 7.86 -13.90
CA VAL A 52 45.68 8.59 -12.96
C VAL A 52 44.36 7.84 -12.99
N ARG A 53 44.04 7.15 -11.89
CA ARG A 53 42.76 6.48 -11.73
C ARG A 53 41.71 7.55 -11.93
N ALA A 54 40.85 7.41 -12.97
CA ALA A 54 39.79 8.36 -13.20
C ALA A 54 39.04 8.55 -11.89
N ALA A 55 38.88 9.78 -11.44
CA ALA A 55 38.23 10.11 -10.17
C ALA A 55 36.85 9.45 -10.13
N ALA A 56 36.59 8.66 -9.08
CA ALA A 56 35.30 8.01 -8.91
C ALA A 56 34.18 9.09 -8.85
N GLY A 57 33.04 8.83 -9.47
CA GLY A 57 31.90 9.74 -9.47
C GLY A 57 30.58 8.98 -9.61
N ALA A 58 29.46 9.68 -9.53
CA ALA A 58 28.15 9.09 -9.72
C ALA A 58 28.06 8.46 -11.12
N PRO A 59 27.40 7.30 -11.25
CA PRO A 59 27.15 6.69 -12.56
C PRO A 59 26.33 7.63 -13.44
N SER A 60 26.56 7.57 -14.74
CA SER A 60 25.70 8.23 -15.72
C SER A 60 24.25 7.69 -15.63
N PRO A 61 23.24 8.42 -16.13
CA PRO A 61 21.86 7.93 -16.10
C PRO A 61 21.67 6.57 -16.79
N ALA A 62 22.43 6.26 -17.84
CA ALA A 62 22.37 4.97 -18.54
C ALA A 62 22.95 3.85 -17.68
N GLU A 63 24.11 4.07 -17.07
CA GLU A 63 24.73 3.11 -16.14
C GLU A 63 23.86 2.88 -14.91
N GLN A 64 23.30 3.95 -14.33
CA GLN A 64 22.39 3.84 -13.19
C GLN A 64 21.15 3.01 -13.54
N TRP A 65 20.57 3.20 -14.73
CA TRP A 65 19.44 2.38 -15.14
C TRP A 65 19.82 0.91 -15.33
N ASN A 66 21.00 0.63 -15.86
CA ASN A 66 21.50 -0.75 -15.99
C ASN A 66 21.74 -1.43 -14.62
N ILE A 67 22.09 -0.66 -13.59
CA ILE A 67 22.21 -1.15 -12.21
C ILE A 67 20.82 -1.37 -11.59
N LEU A 68 19.91 -0.43 -11.78
CA LEU A 68 18.62 -0.38 -11.07
C LEU A 68 17.57 -1.33 -11.68
N ARG A 69 17.50 -1.42 -13.00
CA ARG A 69 16.46 -2.18 -13.72
C ARG A 69 16.39 -3.65 -13.30
N PRO A 70 17.49 -4.43 -13.26
CA PRO A 70 17.42 -5.84 -12.84
C PRO A 70 16.92 -6.01 -11.41
N LYS A 71 17.25 -5.06 -10.52
CA LYS A 71 16.78 -5.01 -9.14
C LYS A 71 15.27 -4.88 -9.08
N LEU A 72 14.71 -3.90 -9.81
CA LEU A 72 13.28 -3.64 -9.89
C LEU A 72 12.51 -4.81 -10.53
N GLU A 73 13.09 -5.45 -11.56
CA GLU A 73 12.52 -6.65 -12.19
C GLU A 73 12.49 -7.85 -11.24
N GLY A 74 13.47 -7.94 -10.32
CA GLY A 74 13.52 -8.97 -9.28
C GLY A 74 12.57 -8.73 -8.11
N ILE A 75 12.14 -7.47 -7.87
CA ILE A 75 11.23 -7.10 -6.77
C ILE A 75 9.80 -7.09 -7.30
N LYS A 76 9.04 -8.14 -7.01
CA LYS A 76 7.67 -8.30 -7.48
C LYS A 76 6.79 -8.99 -6.46
N GLY A 77 5.52 -8.60 -6.43
CA GLY A 77 4.47 -9.31 -5.73
C GLY A 77 4.14 -10.60 -6.46
N THR A 78 3.85 -11.69 -5.74
CA THR A 78 3.55 -12.99 -6.37
C THR A 78 2.45 -13.70 -5.62
N TRP A 79 1.47 -14.21 -6.36
CA TRP A 79 0.37 -15.04 -5.88
C TRP A 79 0.35 -16.35 -6.67
N THR A 80 0.18 -17.46 -5.96
CA THR A 80 0.10 -18.83 -6.55
C THR A 80 -1.26 -19.48 -6.31
N ASN A 81 -2.16 -18.79 -5.60
CA ASN A 81 -3.52 -19.24 -5.34
C ASN A 81 -4.51 -18.21 -5.90
N GLN A 82 -5.51 -18.69 -6.64
CA GLN A 82 -6.55 -17.84 -7.25
C GLN A 82 -7.62 -17.38 -6.25
N SER A 83 -7.61 -17.84 -5.01
CA SER A 83 -8.46 -17.27 -3.97
C SER A 83 -7.94 -15.88 -3.59
N TYR A 84 -8.49 -14.84 -4.18
CA TYR A 84 -8.11 -13.43 -3.94
C TYR A 84 -8.62 -12.94 -2.57
N THR A 85 -8.19 -13.59 -1.48
CA THR A 85 -8.42 -13.10 -0.13
C THR A 85 -7.72 -11.74 0.02
N GLY A 86 -8.45 -10.73 0.51
CA GLY A 86 -7.92 -9.37 0.68
C GLY A 86 -8.09 -8.45 -0.53
N SER A 87 -8.72 -8.89 -1.64
CA SER A 87 -9.08 -7.99 -2.75
C SER A 87 -10.27 -7.09 -2.41
N VAL A 88 -11.16 -7.55 -1.54
CA VAL A 88 -12.27 -6.77 -0.97
C VAL A 88 -11.91 -6.46 0.46
N SER A 89 -11.68 -5.19 0.77
CA SER A 89 -11.17 -4.76 2.07
C SER A 89 -11.75 -3.41 2.47
N ARG A 90 -11.98 -3.22 3.77
CA ARG A 90 -12.27 -1.91 4.37
C ARG A 90 -11.01 -1.05 4.54
N THR A 91 -9.84 -1.64 4.38
CA THR A 91 -8.51 -1.02 4.40
C THR A 91 -7.82 -1.22 3.06
N MET A 92 -6.52 -0.92 2.96
CA MET A 92 -5.76 -1.13 1.72
C MET A 92 -5.71 -2.61 1.35
N PRO A 93 -6.10 -3.01 0.10
CA PRO A 93 -6.07 -4.41 -0.33
C PRO A 93 -4.66 -5.03 -0.37
N ASP A 94 -4.57 -6.36 -0.18
CA ASP A 94 -3.32 -7.15 -0.20
C ASP A 94 -3.05 -7.86 -1.54
N THR A 95 -3.88 -7.63 -2.55
CA THR A 95 -3.72 -8.18 -3.90
C THR A 95 -2.90 -7.25 -4.79
N ALA A 96 -2.67 -7.61 -6.04
CA ALA A 96 -1.93 -6.76 -6.97
C ALA A 96 -2.68 -5.44 -7.25
N LEU A 97 -1.95 -4.33 -7.18
CA LEU A 97 -2.47 -2.97 -7.26
C LEU A 97 -1.81 -2.20 -8.40
N LEU A 98 -2.62 -1.53 -9.23
CA LEU A 98 -2.16 -0.55 -10.21
C LEU A 98 -2.69 0.84 -9.86
N GLY A 99 -1.96 1.88 -10.27
CA GLY A 99 -2.41 3.25 -10.09
C GLY A 99 -1.67 4.23 -10.98
N ASN A 100 -2.34 5.35 -11.30
CA ASN A 100 -1.77 6.45 -12.07
C ASN A 100 -1.96 7.81 -11.38
N GLY A 101 -2.15 7.80 -10.05
CA GLY A 101 -2.42 9.00 -9.24
C GLY A 101 -3.88 9.45 -9.26
N ASP A 102 -4.71 8.87 -10.11
CA ASP A 102 -6.13 9.20 -10.24
C ASP A 102 -7.01 7.94 -10.17
N VAL A 103 -6.75 6.95 -11.02
CA VAL A 103 -7.45 5.66 -11.04
C VAL A 103 -6.64 4.63 -10.30
N GLY A 104 -7.30 3.93 -9.36
CA GLY A 104 -6.81 2.75 -8.66
C GLY A 104 -7.44 1.48 -9.22
N VAL A 105 -6.63 0.44 -9.40
CA VAL A 105 -7.10 -0.88 -9.85
C VAL A 105 -6.61 -1.93 -8.87
N THR A 106 -7.55 -2.74 -8.37
CA THR A 106 -7.29 -3.85 -7.46
C THR A 106 -7.58 -5.16 -8.19
N SER A 107 -6.60 -6.04 -8.25
CA SER A 107 -6.77 -7.39 -8.79
C SER A 107 -7.67 -8.23 -7.88
N GLY A 108 -8.55 -9.02 -8.47
CA GLY A 108 -9.48 -9.86 -7.74
C GLY A 108 -10.07 -10.98 -8.60
N GLY A 109 -11.16 -11.56 -8.11
CA GLY A 109 -11.89 -12.62 -8.77
C GLY A 109 -12.01 -13.89 -7.93
N SER A 110 -12.29 -15.00 -8.59
CA SER A 110 -12.42 -16.35 -8.01
C SER A 110 -11.98 -17.38 -9.04
N THR A 111 -12.02 -18.65 -8.70
CA THR A 111 -11.70 -19.73 -9.65
C THR A 111 -12.48 -19.59 -10.96
N GLY A 112 -11.78 -19.50 -12.09
CA GLY A 112 -12.37 -19.31 -13.42
C GLY A 112 -12.89 -17.90 -13.72
N VAL A 113 -12.73 -16.95 -12.79
CA VAL A 113 -13.18 -15.56 -12.93
C VAL A 113 -12.04 -14.63 -12.57
N LYS A 114 -11.57 -13.83 -13.51
CA LYS A 114 -10.62 -12.76 -13.27
C LYS A 114 -11.34 -11.41 -13.22
N SER A 115 -11.12 -10.65 -12.15
CA SER A 115 -11.73 -9.32 -11.97
C SER A 115 -10.67 -8.27 -11.71
N PHE A 116 -10.97 -7.04 -12.14
CA PHE A 116 -10.23 -5.85 -11.78
C PHE A 116 -11.22 -4.83 -11.24
N TYR A 117 -11.12 -4.52 -9.95
CA TYR A 117 -11.96 -3.54 -9.27
C TYR A 117 -11.36 -2.17 -9.46
N VAL A 118 -12.18 -1.19 -9.79
CA VAL A 118 -11.77 0.16 -10.18
C VAL A 118 -12.32 1.17 -9.18
N SER A 119 -11.43 2.03 -8.72
CA SER A 119 -11.72 3.20 -7.89
C SER A 119 -11.05 4.43 -8.47
N LYS A 120 -11.43 5.63 -8.00
CA LYS A 120 -10.87 6.89 -8.48
C LYS A 120 -10.65 7.83 -7.30
N GLY A 121 -9.50 8.50 -7.27
CA GLY A 121 -9.08 9.35 -6.17
C GLY A 121 -10.05 10.50 -5.86
N ASP A 122 -10.83 10.95 -6.81
CA ASP A 122 -11.83 12.01 -6.67
C ASP A 122 -13.29 11.50 -6.67
N PHE A 123 -13.53 10.19 -6.56
CA PHE A 123 -14.89 9.64 -6.43
C PHE A 123 -15.28 9.50 -4.96
N TRP A 124 -15.92 10.55 -4.43
CA TRP A 124 -16.28 10.65 -3.01
C TRP A 124 -17.77 10.93 -2.84
N ALA A 125 -18.41 10.23 -1.93
CA ALA A 125 -19.75 10.59 -1.47
C ALA A 125 -19.69 11.91 -0.69
N GLY A 126 -20.67 12.78 -0.91
CA GLY A 126 -20.87 14.00 -0.13
C GLY A 126 -22.00 13.86 0.88
N ASN A 127 -22.76 12.77 0.82
CA ASN A 127 -23.99 12.54 1.59
C ASN A 127 -24.13 11.04 1.95
N PRO A 128 -24.76 10.69 3.09
CA PRO A 128 -25.03 11.57 4.24
C PRO A 128 -23.74 11.98 4.95
N THR A 129 -22.64 11.23 4.72
CA THR A 129 -21.29 11.48 5.24
C THR A 129 -20.31 11.55 4.09
N THR A 130 -19.22 12.28 4.29
CA THR A 130 -18.16 12.38 3.28
C THR A 130 -17.23 11.18 3.40
N ARG A 131 -17.14 10.36 2.33
CA ARG A 131 -16.30 9.16 2.28
C ARG A 131 -15.87 8.80 0.87
N SER A 132 -14.74 8.12 0.73
CA SER A 132 -14.30 7.55 -0.54
C SER A 132 -15.15 6.31 -0.91
N ALA A 133 -15.31 6.05 -2.21
CA ALA A 133 -16.09 4.91 -2.69
C ALA A 133 -15.45 4.30 -3.97
N PRO A 134 -15.69 3.00 -4.25
CA PRO A 134 -15.31 2.39 -5.53
C PRO A 134 -16.30 2.77 -6.62
N ILE A 135 -15.88 2.64 -7.89
CA ILE A 135 -16.77 2.82 -9.04
C ILE A 135 -17.45 1.51 -9.42
N GLY A 136 -16.67 0.46 -9.57
CA GLY A 136 -17.12 -0.84 -10.09
C GLY A 136 -15.93 -1.67 -10.56
N GLY A 137 -16.04 -2.25 -11.76
CA GLY A 137 -14.93 -3.00 -12.30
C GLY A 137 -15.22 -3.70 -13.62
N VAL A 138 -14.26 -4.52 -14.02
CA VAL A 138 -14.36 -5.40 -15.19
C VAL A 138 -14.05 -6.83 -14.77
N THR A 139 -14.74 -7.78 -15.43
CA THR A 139 -14.59 -9.21 -15.15
C THR A 139 -14.42 -9.97 -16.47
N LEU A 140 -13.54 -10.94 -16.44
CA LEU A 140 -13.37 -11.95 -17.51
C LEU A 140 -13.65 -13.33 -16.93
N GLN A 141 -14.52 -14.10 -17.58
CA GLN A 141 -14.82 -15.47 -17.18
C GLN A 141 -15.00 -16.38 -18.39
N SER A 142 -14.71 -17.67 -18.24
CA SER A 142 -14.99 -18.64 -19.28
C SER A 142 -16.50 -18.86 -19.46
N THR A 143 -16.94 -18.96 -20.70
CA THR A 143 -18.30 -19.38 -21.03
C THR A 143 -18.40 -20.88 -21.38
N THR A 144 -17.32 -21.63 -21.32
CA THR A 144 -17.30 -23.07 -21.59
C THR A 144 -18.22 -23.85 -20.65
N ALA A 145 -18.47 -23.29 -19.44
CA ALA A 145 -19.54 -23.80 -18.57
C ALA A 145 -20.96 -23.70 -19.19
N GLN A 146 -21.16 -22.82 -20.19
CA GLN A 146 -22.46 -22.73 -20.90
C GLN A 146 -22.65 -23.80 -22.00
N ASP A 147 -21.55 -24.30 -22.58
CA ASP A 147 -21.61 -25.34 -23.60
C ASP A 147 -21.82 -26.75 -22.98
N ASN A 148 -21.48 -26.91 -21.71
CA ASN A 148 -21.74 -28.08 -20.88
C ASN A 148 -22.06 -27.62 -19.45
N PRO A 149 -23.24 -27.00 -19.22
CA PRO A 149 -23.56 -26.39 -17.92
C PRO A 149 -23.61 -27.45 -16.81
N ASP A 150 -23.24 -27.05 -15.61
CA ASP A 150 -23.46 -27.87 -14.42
C ASP A 150 -24.96 -28.02 -14.16
N LEU A 151 -25.47 -29.21 -14.45
CA LEU A 151 -26.88 -29.54 -14.31
C LEU A 151 -27.31 -29.70 -12.86
N ALA A 152 -26.38 -29.83 -11.92
CA ALA A 152 -26.64 -29.90 -10.48
C ALA A 152 -26.82 -28.53 -9.85
N LEU A 153 -26.34 -27.46 -10.49
CA LEU A 153 -26.37 -26.12 -9.92
C LEU A 153 -27.81 -25.66 -9.69
N GLY A 154 -28.15 -25.41 -8.41
CA GLY A 154 -29.48 -25.00 -8.00
C GLY A 154 -30.55 -26.12 -8.06
N ALA A 155 -30.21 -27.39 -8.28
CA ALA A 155 -31.09 -28.51 -8.16
C ALA A 155 -31.68 -28.63 -6.73
N THR A 156 -32.88 -29.19 -6.63
CA THR A 156 -33.46 -29.48 -5.31
C THR A 156 -32.69 -30.65 -4.69
N ALA A 157 -31.95 -30.40 -3.64
CA ALA A 157 -31.15 -31.42 -2.97
C ALA A 157 -31.81 -31.88 -1.65
N THR A 158 -31.84 -33.19 -1.46
CA THR A 158 -32.29 -33.86 -0.22
C THR A 158 -31.20 -34.82 0.27
N ALA A 159 -31.13 -35.10 1.55
CA ALA A 159 -30.16 -36.03 2.11
C ALA A 159 -30.79 -36.91 3.20
N GLY A 160 -30.18 -38.07 3.46
CA GLY A 160 -30.61 -38.97 4.51
C GLY A 160 -30.48 -38.35 5.90
N SER A 161 -29.52 -37.46 6.06
CA SER A 161 -29.32 -36.68 7.27
C SER A 161 -28.54 -35.41 6.99
N THR A 162 -28.67 -34.40 7.87
CA THR A 162 -27.91 -33.17 7.85
C THR A 162 -27.48 -32.80 9.27
N THR A 163 -26.43 -32.02 9.40
CA THR A 163 -25.96 -31.47 10.67
C THR A 163 -26.09 -29.96 10.66
N ASP A 164 -26.79 -29.40 11.63
CA ASP A 164 -26.95 -27.96 11.84
C ASP A 164 -27.30 -27.20 10.53
N SER A 165 -26.56 -26.15 10.25
CA SER A 165 -26.74 -25.30 9.06
C SER A 165 -26.18 -25.89 7.75
N PHE A 166 -25.54 -27.08 7.77
CA PHE A 166 -24.88 -27.69 6.62
C PHE A 166 -25.85 -28.53 5.78
N THR A 167 -26.85 -27.89 5.22
CA THR A 167 -27.94 -28.52 4.47
C THR A 167 -27.50 -29.11 3.13
N ALA A 168 -28.28 -30.06 2.59
CA ALA A 168 -28.01 -30.68 1.29
C ALA A 168 -27.89 -29.66 0.14
N SER A 169 -28.67 -28.59 0.15
CA SER A 169 -28.64 -27.55 -0.88
C SER A 169 -27.28 -26.85 -1.02
N ARG A 170 -26.44 -26.86 0.02
CA ARG A 170 -25.09 -26.31 -0.05
C ARG A 170 -24.16 -27.07 -0.99
N ALA A 171 -24.41 -28.37 -1.21
CA ALA A 171 -23.60 -29.16 -2.12
C ALA A 171 -23.92 -28.90 -3.61
N VAL A 172 -24.85 -28.02 -3.94
CA VAL A 172 -25.28 -27.71 -5.33
C VAL A 172 -25.45 -26.18 -5.54
N ASN A 173 -24.91 -25.34 -4.66
CA ASN A 173 -25.05 -23.89 -4.73
C ASN A 173 -23.94 -23.17 -5.53
N GLY A 174 -22.91 -23.90 -5.98
CA GLY A 174 -21.77 -23.36 -6.70
C GLY A 174 -20.75 -22.65 -5.80
N GLN A 175 -20.94 -22.65 -4.49
CA GLN A 175 -20.06 -22.02 -3.51
C GLN A 175 -19.25 -23.10 -2.79
N TRP A 176 -17.94 -23.09 -2.99
CA TRP A 176 -17.00 -23.99 -2.31
C TRP A 176 -15.63 -23.32 -2.31
N GLY A 177 -14.94 -23.25 -1.20
CA GLY A 177 -13.56 -22.77 -1.23
C GLY A 177 -13.06 -21.87 -0.11
N SER A 178 -13.85 -21.11 0.61
CA SER A 178 -13.40 -20.36 1.80
C SER A 178 -14.35 -20.64 2.96
N GLY A 179 -13.86 -21.35 3.96
CA GLY A 179 -14.71 -21.90 5.00
C GLY A 179 -15.47 -23.14 4.52
N TYR A 180 -16.20 -23.80 5.41
CA TYR A 180 -16.98 -24.97 5.05
C TYR A 180 -18.35 -24.57 4.51
N GLU A 181 -18.51 -24.64 3.18
CA GLU A 181 -19.75 -24.25 2.47
C GLU A 181 -20.64 -25.44 2.04
N GLY A 182 -20.17 -26.67 2.20
CA GLY A 182 -20.82 -27.87 1.71
C GLY A 182 -21.88 -28.51 2.63
N TRP A 183 -22.36 -29.69 2.23
CA TRP A 183 -23.24 -30.54 3.04
C TRP A 183 -22.45 -31.42 4.01
N VAL A 184 -22.96 -31.53 5.27
CA VAL A 184 -22.46 -32.46 6.29
C VAL A 184 -23.59 -33.33 6.78
N SER A 185 -23.41 -34.65 6.75
CA SER A 185 -24.38 -35.61 7.30
C SER A 185 -24.30 -35.70 8.83
N ALA A 186 -25.29 -36.33 9.45
CA ALA A 186 -25.15 -36.89 10.81
C ALA A 186 -24.07 -37.98 10.85
N ILE A 187 -23.64 -38.35 12.07
CA ILE A 187 -22.69 -39.44 12.29
C ILE A 187 -23.34 -40.76 11.84
N GLY A 188 -22.61 -41.57 11.11
CA GLY A 188 -23.03 -42.90 10.71
C GLY A 188 -22.81 -43.22 9.25
N LYS A 189 -23.05 -44.49 8.89
CA LYS A 189 -22.98 -44.99 7.53
C LYS A 189 -24.03 -46.11 7.30
N PRO A 190 -24.57 -46.24 6.10
CA PRO A 190 -24.32 -45.41 4.91
C PRO A 190 -24.97 -44.03 5.03
N GLN A 191 -24.52 -43.08 4.21
CA GLN A 191 -25.15 -41.75 4.02
C GLN A 191 -25.58 -41.62 2.54
N TRP A 192 -26.47 -40.66 2.27
CA TRP A 192 -26.80 -40.35 0.88
C TRP A 192 -27.22 -38.88 0.74
N ILE A 193 -26.98 -38.35 -0.46
CA ILE A 193 -27.53 -37.07 -0.94
C ILE A 193 -28.12 -37.28 -2.33
N ALA A 194 -29.34 -36.83 -2.55
CA ALA A 194 -30.11 -36.99 -3.79
C ALA A 194 -30.51 -35.63 -4.37
N LEU A 195 -30.49 -35.51 -5.69
CA LEU A 195 -30.80 -34.30 -6.44
C LEU A 195 -32.00 -34.55 -7.34
N ASP A 196 -33.01 -33.69 -7.34
CA ASP A 196 -34.03 -33.56 -8.35
C ASP A 196 -33.62 -32.45 -9.34
N LEU A 197 -33.36 -32.84 -10.58
CA LEU A 197 -32.92 -31.93 -11.64
C LEU A 197 -34.11 -31.17 -12.31
N GLY A 198 -35.31 -31.32 -11.75
CA GLY A 198 -36.54 -30.66 -12.20
C GLY A 198 -37.13 -31.27 -13.49
N SER A 199 -36.31 -31.86 -14.33
CA SER A 199 -36.71 -32.55 -15.57
C SER A 199 -35.70 -33.63 -15.94
N VAL A 200 -36.06 -34.51 -16.87
CA VAL A 200 -35.15 -35.53 -17.39
C VAL A 200 -33.99 -34.87 -18.13
N LYS A 201 -32.77 -35.11 -17.65
CA LYS A 201 -31.50 -34.62 -18.21
C LYS A 201 -30.65 -35.81 -18.68
N THR A 202 -29.77 -35.60 -19.62
CA THR A 202 -28.69 -36.54 -19.95
C THR A 202 -27.50 -36.28 -19.05
N ILE A 203 -26.95 -37.27 -18.38
CA ILE A 203 -25.76 -37.20 -17.55
C ILE A 203 -24.68 -38.11 -18.14
N ALA A 204 -23.49 -37.55 -18.45
CA ALA A 204 -22.36 -38.31 -18.98
C ALA A 204 -21.10 -38.14 -18.12
N ARG A 205 -21.11 -37.21 -17.13
CA ARG A 205 -20.01 -37.01 -16.20
C ARG A 205 -20.55 -36.46 -14.88
N PHE A 206 -19.94 -36.89 -13.77
CA PHE A 206 -20.19 -36.31 -12.47
C PHE A 206 -18.87 -35.94 -11.77
N VAL A 207 -18.88 -34.85 -10.98
CA VAL A 207 -17.76 -34.41 -10.20
C VAL A 207 -18.20 -34.19 -8.76
N VAL A 208 -17.49 -34.79 -7.80
CA VAL A 208 -17.72 -34.61 -6.37
C VAL A 208 -16.48 -33.98 -5.74
N ARG A 209 -16.61 -32.77 -5.19
CA ARG A 209 -15.57 -32.13 -4.43
C ARG A 209 -15.71 -32.44 -2.96
N ASN A 210 -14.75 -33.19 -2.43
CA ASN A 210 -14.68 -33.58 -1.03
C ASN A 210 -14.28 -32.42 -0.13
N ASP A 211 -14.23 -32.64 1.17
CA ASP A 211 -13.87 -31.63 2.18
C ASP A 211 -12.49 -31.02 1.95
N ASN A 212 -11.49 -31.83 1.63
CA ASN A 212 -10.12 -31.35 1.43
C ASN A 212 -9.98 -30.47 0.19
N ALA A 213 -10.83 -30.62 -0.82
CA ALA A 213 -10.84 -29.72 -1.99
C ALA A 213 -11.14 -28.26 -1.60
N ALA A 214 -11.92 -28.06 -0.53
CA ALA A 214 -12.27 -26.75 0.02
C ALA A 214 -11.39 -26.32 1.19
N ARG A 215 -10.85 -27.28 1.93
CA ARG A 215 -10.06 -27.05 3.16
C ARG A 215 -8.83 -27.97 3.18
N PRO A 216 -7.73 -27.59 2.52
CA PRO A 216 -6.50 -28.39 2.50
C PRO A 216 -6.00 -28.78 3.89
N GLY A 217 -5.55 -30.01 4.07
CA GLY A 217 -5.16 -30.59 5.35
C GLY A 217 -6.26 -31.44 6.03
N ASN A 218 -7.38 -31.68 5.31
CA ASN A 218 -8.49 -32.48 5.78
C ASN A 218 -8.69 -33.78 4.95
N GLU A 219 -7.62 -34.37 4.42
CA GLU A 219 -7.64 -35.59 3.59
C GLU A 219 -8.38 -36.74 4.27
N ALA A 220 -8.26 -36.85 5.61
CA ALA A 220 -8.95 -37.86 6.40
C ALA A 220 -10.48 -37.81 6.26
N PHE A 221 -11.05 -36.68 5.84
CA PHE A 221 -12.50 -36.49 5.67
C PHE A 221 -12.98 -36.69 4.25
N ASN A 222 -12.09 -36.95 3.29
CA ASN A 222 -12.51 -37.27 1.92
C ASN A 222 -13.34 -38.57 1.90
N THR A 223 -14.42 -38.56 1.12
CA THR A 223 -15.27 -39.74 0.92
C THR A 223 -14.46 -40.86 0.31
N LYS A 224 -14.46 -42.03 0.97
CA LYS A 224 -13.69 -43.21 0.54
C LYS A 224 -14.45 -44.10 -0.47
N ASN A 225 -15.72 -44.41 -0.17
CA ASN A 225 -16.53 -45.29 -1.05
C ASN A 225 -17.92 -44.70 -1.27
N LEU A 226 -18.34 -44.63 -2.50
CA LEU A 226 -19.68 -44.23 -2.90
C LEU A 226 -20.16 -44.94 -4.17
N THR A 227 -21.47 -44.97 -4.39
CA THR A 227 -22.06 -45.28 -5.70
C THR A 227 -22.81 -44.06 -6.21
N PHE A 228 -22.62 -43.80 -7.52
CA PHE A 228 -23.39 -42.81 -8.27
C PHE A 228 -24.61 -43.52 -8.85
N GLN A 229 -25.79 -43.07 -8.48
CA GLN A 229 -27.04 -43.73 -8.79
C GLN A 229 -28.01 -42.77 -9.49
N THR A 230 -28.86 -43.32 -10.36
CA THR A 230 -29.91 -42.59 -11.07
C THR A 230 -31.29 -43.21 -10.83
N SER A 231 -32.32 -42.37 -10.96
CA SER A 231 -33.71 -42.82 -10.81
C SER A 231 -34.65 -42.04 -11.74
N ALA A 232 -35.70 -42.69 -12.23
CA ALA A 232 -36.75 -42.01 -12.97
C ALA A 232 -37.85 -41.45 -12.05
N ASP A 233 -38.07 -42.10 -10.89
CA ASP A 233 -39.19 -41.85 -9.96
C ASP A 233 -38.74 -41.30 -8.60
N GLY A 234 -37.44 -41.21 -8.33
CA GLY A 234 -36.85 -40.74 -7.07
C GLY A 234 -36.90 -41.82 -5.96
N THR A 235 -37.42 -43.02 -6.24
CA THR A 235 -37.61 -44.11 -5.26
C THR A 235 -36.79 -45.34 -5.61
N THR A 236 -36.80 -45.75 -6.88
CA THR A 236 -36.06 -46.90 -7.38
C THR A 236 -34.74 -46.47 -7.97
N TRP A 237 -33.60 -46.94 -7.43
CA TRP A 237 -32.25 -46.46 -7.74
C TRP A 237 -31.44 -47.51 -8.48
N ASN A 238 -30.86 -47.09 -9.61
CA ASN A 238 -29.93 -47.88 -10.41
C ASN A 238 -28.51 -47.35 -10.26
N THR A 239 -27.55 -48.21 -9.92
CA THR A 239 -26.13 -47.82 -9.84
C THR A 239 -25.56 -47.67 -11.25
N VAL A 240 -24.99 -46.52 -11.52
CA VAL A 240 -24.34 -46.16 -12.79
C VAL A 240 -22.79 -46.28 -12.69
N ASP A 241 -22.22 -45.89 -11.55
CA ASP A 241 -20.78 -45.98 -11.27
C ASP A 241 -20.52 -46.27 -9.81
N THR A 242 -19.38 -46.90 -9.54
CA THR A 242 -18.93 -47.22 -8.17
C THR A 242 -17.52 -46.72 -7.97
N VAL A 243 -17.31 -45.91 -6.92
CA VAL A 243 -16.03 -45.42 -6.49
C VAL A 243 -15.63 -46.12 -5.20
N THR A 244 -14.45 -46.75 -5.22
CA THR A 244 -13.89 -47.49 -4.07
C THR A 244 -12.48 -47.01 -3.76
N ASN A 245 -12.13 -46.96 -2.46
CA ASN A 245 -10.80 -46.56 -1.96
C ASN A 245 -10.30 -45.24 -2.53
N ASN A 246 -11.23 -44.29 -2.72
CA ASN A 246 -10.87 -42.94 -3.16
C ASN A 246 -10.06 -42.23 -2.08
N THR A 247 -8.94 -41.60 -2.46
CA THR A 247 -8.13 -40.70 -1.63
C THR A 247 -8.11 -39.28 -2.19
N ALA A 248 -8.63 -39.10 -3.42
CA ALA A 248 -8.57 -37.82 -4.11
C ALA A 248 -9.53 -36.79 -3.50
N ASP A 249 -9.13 -35.55 -3.52
CA ASP A 249 -9.94 -34.40 -3.09
C ASP A 249 -11.14 -34.18 -4.02
N VAL A 250 -10.96 -34.51 -5.29
CA VAL A 250 -11.99 -34.40 -6.33
C VAL A 250 -12.17 -35.75 -7.00
N ILE A 251 -13.40 -36.28 -6.89
CA ILE A 251 -13.84 -37.46 -7.67
C ILE A 251 -14.40 -36.94 -8.98
N ASP A 252 -13.77 -37.21 -10.09
CA ASP A 252 -14.18 -36.78 -11.43
C ASP A 252 -14.32 -38.01 -12.32
N ARG A 253 -15.55 -38.34 -12.75
CA ARG A 253 -15.89 -39.59 -13.40
C ARG A 253 -16.77 -39.38 -14.61
N THR A 254 -16.32 -39.92 -15.73
CA THR A 254 -17.14 -40.08 -16.94
C THR A 254 -17.93 -41.37 -16.86
N VAL A 255 -19.21 -41.31 -17.21
CA VAL A 255 -20.13 -42.48 -17.25
C VAL A 255 -20.77 -42.61 -18.63
N THR A 256 -21.28 -43.80 -18.94
CA THR A 256 -22.13 -43.96 -20.12
C THR A 256 -23.32 -43.01 -19.99
N ALA A 257 -23.59 -42.20 -21.02
CA ALA A 257 -24.65 -41.20 -20.99
C ALA A 257 -25.99 -41.82 -20.59
N VAL A 258 -26.54 -41.38 -19.47
CA VAL A 258 -27.82 -41.87 -18.91
C VAL A 258 -28.83 -40.74 -18.86
N ARG A 259 -30.08 -41.02 -19.24
CA ARG A 259 -31.19 -40.05 -19.12
C ARG A 259 -31.92 -40.28 -17.81
N THR A 260 -31.92 -39.24 -16.95
CA THR A 260 -32.51 -39.34 -15.62
C THR A 260 -33.04 -37.99 -15.15
N ARG A 261 -34.03 -37.98 -14.24
CA ARG A 261 -34.41 -36.78 -13.48
C ARG A 261 -33.79 -36.75 -12.12
N TYR A 262 -33.56 -37.90 -11.48
CA TYR A 262 -33.02 -37.94 -10.12
C TYR A 262 -31.65 -38.59 -10.11
N VAL A 263 -30.75 -38.01 -9.31
CA VAL A 263 -29.39 -38.51 -9.09
C VAL A 263 -29.13 -38.66 -7.61
N ARG A 264 -28.41 -39.69 -7.19
CA ARG A 264 -28.02 -39.88 -5.80
C ARG A 264 -26.56 -40.32 -5.68
N LEU A 265 -25.86 -39.72 -4.72
CA LEU A 265 -24.63 -40.28 -4.17
C LEU A 265 -25.01 -41.12 -2.95
N HIS A 266 -24.85 -42.45 -3.05
CA HIS A 266 -25.00 -43.33 -1.91
C HIS A 266 -23.62 -43.68 -1.38
N ILE A 267 -23.31 -43.17 -0.18
CA ILE A 267 -21.97 -43.09 0.41
C ILE A 267 -21.88 -44.21 1.48
N THR A 268 -21.12 -45.25 1.17
CA THR A 268 -20.96 -46.39 2.06
C THR A 268 -19.81 -46.21 3.07
N GLU A 269 -18.76 -45.51 2.67
CA GLU A 269 -17.66 -45.12 3.54
C GLU A 269 -17.39 -43.63 3.39
N PRO A 270 -17.86 -42.78 4.35
CA PRO A 270 -17.87 -41.34 4.21
C PRO A 270 -16.52 -40.66 4.49
N THR A 271 -15.55 -41.37 5.09
CA THR A 271 -14.19 -40.85 5.42
C THR A 271 -13.12 -41.87 5.18
N GLN A 272 -11.85 -41.47 5.20
CA GLN A 272 -10.68 -42.35 5.10
C GLN A 272 -10.48 -43.20 6.37
N ASN A 273 -10.88 -42.67 7.53
CA ASN A 273 -10.75 -43.34 8.82
C ASN A 273 -11.98 -44.19 9.13
N THR A 274 -11.73 -45.46 9.51
CA THR A 274 -12.77 -46.40 9.90
C THR A 274 -12.99 -46.49 11.41
N THR A 275 -12.12 -45.89 12.21
CA THR A 275 -12.23 -45.86 13.68
C THR A 275 -13.05 -44.65 14.15
N PRO A 276 -14.18 -44.88 14.85
CA PRO A 276 -14.98 -43.78 15.42
C PRO A 276 -14.25 -43.21 16.63
N ASP A 277 -13.52 -42.11 16.46
CA ASP A 277 -13.14 -41.27 17.62
C ASP A 277 -13.89 -39.93 17.56
N SER A 278 -13.77 -39.14 18.62
CA SER A 278 -14.47 -37.85 18.73
C SER A 278 -14.01 -36.80 17.68
N THR A 279 -12.88 -37.02 17.02
CA THR A 279 -12.29 -36.14 16.03
C THR A 279 -12.54 -36.64 14.59
N ASN A 280 -12.80 -37.93 14.39
CA ASN A 280 -12.90 -38.61 13.10
C ASN A 280 -14.24 -39.30 12.86
N ASN A 281 -15.31 -38.71 13.32
CA ASN A 281 -16.66 -39.23 13.15
C ASN A 281 -16.99 -39.51 11.68
N PRO A 282 -17.54 -40.70 11.32
CA PRO A 282 -17.94 -41.04 9.95
C PRO A 282 -19.14 -40.20 9.50
N ARG A 283 -18.84 -38.97 9.05
CA ARG A 283 -19.82 -38.06 8.43
C ARG A 283 -19.43 -37.83 6.99
N ALA A 284 -20.41 -37.92 6.09
CA ALA A 284 -20.18 -37.43 4.72
C ALA A 284 -19.99 -35.88 4.73
N ARG A 285 -19.00 -35.41 3.97
CA ARG A 285 -18.68 -33.98 3.82
C ARG A 285 -18.44 -33.73 2.32
N ILE A 286 -19.47 -33.19 1.65
CA ILE A 286 -19.42 -32.91 0.24
C ILE A 286 -19.47 -31.40 0.03
N GLY A 287 -18.38 -30.82 -0.48
CA GLY A 287 -18.28 -29.40 -0.79
C GLY A 287 -19.15 -29.00 -1.97
N GLN A 288 -19.10 -29.79 -3.07
CA GLN A 288 -19.91 -29.54 -4.27
C GLN A 288 -20.13 -30.82 -5.08
N ILE A 289 -21.31 -30.94 -5.64
CA ILE A 289 -21.65 -31.93 -6.67
C ILE A 289 -21.90 -31.16 -7.96
N SER A 290 -21.29 -31.63 -9.06
CA SER A 290 -21.51 -31.09 -10.40
C SER A 290 -21.85 -32.22 -11.37
N LEU A 291 -22.81 -32.00 -12.28
CA LEU A 291 -23.28 -32.96 -13.26
C LEU A 291 -23.24 -32.34 -14.65
N TYR A 292 -22.80 -33.14 -15.65
CA TYR A 292 -22.62 -32.64 -17.00
C TYR A 292 -23.22 -33.55 -18.04
N ALA A 293 -23.80 -32.94 -19.10
CA ALA A 293 -24.47 -33.67 -20.18
C ALA A 293 -23.49 -34.39 -21.13
N SER A 294 -22.25 -33.96 -21.20
CA SER A 294 -21.20 -34.57 -22.01
C SER A 294 -19.97 -34.92 -21.16
N ALA A 295 -19.26 -35.94 -21.60
CA ALA A 295 -18.02 -36.37 -20.94
C ALA A 295 -16.97 -35.28 -20.82
N GLY A 296 -17.01 -34.24 -21.67
CA GLY A 296 -15.91 -33.32 -21.86
C GLY A 296 -14.69 -34.06 -22.45
N GLY A 297 -13.85 -33.44 -23.25
CA GLY A 297 -12.51 -34.01 -23.56
C GLY A 297 -11.66 -34.02 -22.27
N THR A 298 -10.67 -34.89 -22.20
CA THR A 298 -9.67 -34.86 -21.10
C THR A 298 -9.15 -33.45 -20.97
N PRO A 299 -9.38 -32.75 -19.83
CA PRO A 299 -8.85 -31.40 -19.68
C PRO A 299 -7.33 -31.47 -19.83
N PRO A 300 -6.69 -30.57 -20.59
CA PRO A 300 -5.25 -30.41 -20.48
C PRO A 300 -4.95 -30.14 -19.00
N PRO A 301 -3.78 -30.58 -18.48
CA PRO A 301 -3.42 -30.33 -17.08
C PRO A 301 -3.58 -28.82 -16.80
N ALA A 302 -4.37 -28.50 -15.79
CA ALA A 302 -4.65 -27.11 -15.43
C ALA A 302 -3.31 -26.39 -15.20
N GLN A 303 -3.08 -25.32 -15.93
CA GLN A 303 -1.92 -24.48 -15.70
C GLN A 303 -2.02 -23.92 -14.26
N PRO A 304 -1.00 -24.10 -13.42
CA PRO A 304 -1.05 -23.55 -12.07
C PRO A 304 -1.26 -22.04 -12.14
N PHE A 305 -2.15 -21.52 -11.30
CA PHE A 305 -2.36 -20.08 -11.19
C PHE A 305 -1.07 -19.41 -10.74
N ARG A 306 -0.69 -18.34 -11.44
CA ARG A 306 0.39 -17.43 -11.04
C ARG A 306 0.05 -16.01 -11.44
N GLU A 307 0.09 -15.10 -10.49
CA GLU A 307 -0.03 -13.68 -10.74
C GLU A 307 1.19 -12.96 -10.20
N GLU A 308 1.72 -12.01 -10.95
CA GLU A 308 2.86 -11.19 -10.56
C GLU A 308 2.55 -9.71 -10.77
N GLN A 309 2.82 -8.88 -9.74
CA GLN A 309 2.83 -7.44 -9.83
C GLN A 309 4.25 -6.96 -10.09
N HIS A 310 4.46 -6.29 -11.22
CA HIS A 310 5.75 -5.75 -11.65
C HIS A 310 5.82 -4.26 -11.32
N ILE A 311 6.61 -3.90 -10.30
CA ILE A 311 6.77 -2.50 -9.90
C ILE A 311 7.63 -1.71 -10.90
N VAL A 312 8.50 -2.37 -11.65
CA VAL A 312 9.40 -1.73 -12.62
C VAL A 312 8.66 -0.91 -13.66
N ASP A 313 7.48 -1.36 -14.05
CA ASP A 313 6.68 -0.76 -15.12
C ASP A 313 5.18 -0.60 -14.78
N GLY A 314 4.76 -0.96 -13.57
CA GLY A 314 3.37 -0.86 -13.13
C GLY A 314 2.43 -1.76 -13.93
N SER A 315 2.77 -3.03 -14.10
CA SER A 315 1.93 -4.02 -14.77
C SER A 315 1.67 -5.26 -13.90
N ILE A 316 0.64 -6.01 -14.26
CA ILE A 316 0.30 -7.32 -13.67
C ILE A 316 0.36 -8.36 -14.79
N THR A 317 1.02 -9.48 -14.55
CA THR A 317 0.93 -10.66 -15.40
C THR A 317 0.20 -11.77 -14.65
N THR A 318 -0.74 -12.46 -15.33
CA THR A 318 -1.53 -13.52 -14.73
C THR A 318 -1.51 -14.73 -15.66
N SER A 319 -1.07 -15.89 -15.16
CA SER A 319 -1.23 -17.19 -15.80
C SER A 319 -2.40 -17.92 -15.11
N VAL A 320 -3.41 -18.30 -15.87
CA VAL A 320 -4.63 -18.90 -15.34
C VAL A 320 -5.26 -19.85 -16.35
N SER A 321 -5.93 -20.90 -15.89
CA SER A 321 -6.82 -21.68 -16.74
C SER A 321 -8.25 -21.17 -16.58
N MET A 322 -8.90 -20.85 -17.69
CA MET A 322 -10.33 -20.54 -17.74
C MET A 322 -11.07 -21.60 -18.54
N GLY A 323 -11.92 -22.37 -17.87
CA GLY A 323 -12.35 -23.67 -18.36
C GLY A 323 -11.12 -24.57 -18.49
N ASP A 324 -11.00 -25.26 -19.64
CA ASP A 324 -9.89 -26.17 -19.92
C ASP A 324 -8.75 -25.51 -20.70
N THR A 325 -8.78 -24.18 -20.87
CA THR A 325 -7.81 -23.47 -21.70
C THR A 325 -6.84 -22.63 -20.85
N PRO A 326 -5.54 -22.86 -20.97
CA PRO A 326 -4.53 -22.02 -20.34
C PRO A 326 -4.45 -20.65 -21.02
N LEU A 327 -4.47 -19.60 -20.20
CA LEU A 327 -4.39 -18.18 -20.62
C LEU A 327 -3.25 -17.49 -19.94
N SER A 328 -2.63 -16.57 -20.66
CA SER A 328 -1.74 -15.56 -20.11
C SER A 328 -2.40 -14.18 -20.27
N MET A 329 -2.43 -13.40 -19.20
CA MET A 329 -2.96 -12.04 -19.23
C MET A 329 -1.86 -11.05 -18.83
N ARG A 330 -1.86 -9.88 -19.48
CA ARG A 330 -1.06 -8.73 -19.07
C ARG A 330 -2.00 -7.54 -18.89
N THR A 331 -2.03 -7.01 -17.68
CA THR A 331 -2.90 -5.89 -17.30
C THR A 331 -2.07 -4.72 -16.84
N TRP A 332 -2.42 -3.51 -17.30
CA TRP A 332 -1.75 -2.28 -16.95
C TRP A 332 -2.67 -1.07 -17.10
N LEU A 333 -2.33 0.01 -16.40
CA LEU A 333 -3.03 1.27 -16.44
C LEU A 333 -2.14 2.31 -17.13
N ALA A 334 -2.68 3.06 -18.09
CA ALA A 334 -1.94 4.12 -18.78
C ALA A 334 -1.49 5.21 -17.79
N ALA A 335 -0.28 5.75 -18.00
CA ALA A 335 0.35 6.64 -17.04
C ALA A 335 -0.40 7.96 -16.84
N GLU A 336 -0.91 8.55 -17.90
CA GLU A 336 -1.53 9.88 -17.87
C GLU A 336 -2.99 9.91 -18.33
N LYS A 337 -3.43 8.83 -19.00
CA LYS A 337 -4.83 8.62 -19.36
C LYS A 337 -5.46 7.58 -18.44
N ASN A 338 -6.72 7.76 -18.13
CA ASN A 338 -7.48 6.80 -17.33
C ASN A 338 -7.99 5.66 -18.23
N VAL A 339 -7.07 4.84 -18.73
CA VAL A 339 -7.34 3.68 -19.61
C VAL A 339 -6.66 2.46 -19.03
N LEU A 340 -7.45 1.49 -18.63
CA LEU A 340 -7.02 0.16 -18.18
C LEU A 340 -7.01 -0.78 -19.39
N VAL A 341 -5.94 -1.51 -19.58
CA VAL A 341 -5.76 -2.45 -20.68
C VAL A 341 -5.44 -3.83 -20.13
N THR A 342 -6.20 -4.83 -20.58
CA THR A 342 -5.95 -6.24 -20.28
C THR A 342 -5.84 -7.03 -21.59
N SER A 343 -4.63 -7.43 -21.94
CA SER A 343 -4.38 -8.34 -23.07
C SER A 343 -4.49 -9.78 -22.57
N VAL A 344 -5.29 -10.60 -23.27
CA VAL A 344 -5.55 -12.01 -22.96
C VAL A 344 -5.05 -12.86 -24.11
N THR A 345 -4.05 -13.69 -23.86
CA THR A 345 -3.45 -14.60 -24.86
C THR A 345 -3.81 -16.04 -24.52
N SER A 346 -4.41 -16.75 -25.47
CA SER A 346 -4.59 -18.20 -25.35
C SER A 346 -3.24 -18.89 -25.60
N THR A 347 -2.75 -19.64 -24.61
CA THR A 347 -1.55 -20.47 -24.77
C THR A 347 -1.88 -21.91 -25.09
N GLY A 348 -3.18 -22.24 -25.19
CA GLY A 348 -3.68 -23.54 -25.56
C GLY A 348 -3.87 -23.72 -27.08
N SER A 349 -4.09 -24.97 -27.51
CA SER A 349 -4.31 -25.36 -28.92
C SER A 349 -5.75 -25.18 -29.39
N ARG A 350 -6.66 -24.72 -28.50
CA ARG A 350 -8.09 -24.52 -28.82
C ARG A 350 -8.50 -23.08 -28.59
N PRO A 351 -9.46 -22.54 -29.38
CA PRO A 351 -10.03 -21.23 -29.06
C PRO A 351 -10.82 -21.33 -27.74
N VAL A 352 -10.88 -20.23 -26.99
CA VAL A 352 -11.67 -20.14 -25.77
C VAL A 352 -12.70 -19.02 -25.90
N ARG A 353 -13.95 -19.32 -25.46
CA ARG A 353 -14.99 -18.31 -25.36
C ARG A 353 -14.99 -17.70 -23.97
N LEU A 354 -14.85 -16.40 -23.92
CA LEU A 354 -14.87 -15.61 -22.70
C LEU A 354 -16.04 -14.64 -22.70
N GLN A 355 -16.60 -14.39 -21.53
CA GLN A 355 -17.47 -13.27 -21.26
C GLN A 355 -16.66 -12.16 -20.59
N ALA A 356 -16.69 -10.97 -21.17
CA ALA A 356 -16.30 -9.74 -20.47
C ALA A 356 -17.54 -9.07 -19.91
N SER A 357 -17.41 -8.52 -18.68
CA SER A 357 -18.46 -7.73 -18.05
C SER A 357 -17.85 -6.42 -17.52
N THR A 358 -18.60 -5.31 -17.67
CA THR A 358 -18.31 -4.03 -17.05
C THR A 358 -19.46 -3.72 -16.10
N PHE A 359 -19.18 -3.41 -14.85
CA PHE A 359 -20.20 -3.25 -13.83
C PHE A 359 -19.94 -2.05 -12.92
N ALA A 360 -21.02 -1.44 -12.40
CA ALA A 360 -21.00 -0.42 -11.35
C ALA A 360 -21.33 -1.04 -10.00
N GLY A 361 -20.65 -0.61 -8.93
CA GLY A 361 -20.96 -1.03 -7.57
C GLY A 361 -19.72 -1.34 -6.72
N ALA A 362 -19.95 -1.45 -5.42
CA ALA A 362 -18.94 -1.90 -4.46
C ALA A 362 -18.88 -3.43 -4.41
N MET A 363 -17.67 -3.94 -4.08
CA MET A 363 -17.47 -5.38 -3.89
C MET A 363 -17.80 -5.83 -2.48
N GLY A 364 -17.66 -4.95 -1.50
CA GLY A 364 -17.97 -5.20 -0.09
C GLY A 364 -18.90 -4.13 0.47
N SER A 365 -19.79 -4.51 1.39
CA SER A 365 -20.72 -3.63 2.08
C SER A 365 -21.49 -2.69 1.12
N PRO A 366 -22.20 -3.22 0.09
CA PRO A 366 -22.87 -2.38 -0.89
C PRO A 366 -23.96 -1.54 -0.22
N ASN A 367 -23.96 -0.25 -0.52
CA ASN A 367 -24.96 0.69 -0.02
C ASN A 367 -26.00 0.97 -1.11
N SER A 368 -27.26 0.68 -0.83
CA SER A 368 -28.38 0.83 -1.77
C SER A 368 -28.73 2.29 -2.15
N GLN A 369 -28.18 3.26 -1.43
CA GLN A 369 -28.36 4.68 -1.75
C GLN A 369 -27.50 5.14 -2.95
N TYR A 370 -26.50 4.35 -3.36
CA TYR A 370 -25.74 4.64 -4.56
C TYR A 370 -26.54 4.28 -5.81
N GLY A 371 -26.59 5.19 -6.77
CA GLY A 371 -27.13 4.91 -8.09
C GLY A 371 -26.16 4.08 -8.91
N ASN A 372 -26.61 2.95 -9.45
CA ASN A 372 -25.81 2.11 -10.33
C ASN A 372 -26.57 1.91 -11.64
N ALA A 373 -25.95 2.20 -12.76
CA ALA A 373 -26.53 2.03 -14.09
C ALA A 373 -25.56 1.31 -15.03
N SER A 374 -26.07 0.67 -16.05
CA SER A 374 -25.27 0.13 -17.14
C SER A 374 -26.03 0.22 -18.46
N GLY A 375 -25.28 0.18 -19.55
CA GLY A 375 -25.85 0.19 -20.88
C GLY A 375 -24.85 -0.27 -21.93
N VAL A 376 -25.31 -0.20 -23.17
CA VAL A 376 -24.51 -0.55 -24.34
C VAL A 376 -24.62 0.57 -25.38
N ASP A 377 -23.54 0.84 -26.10
CA ASP A 377 -23.50 1.74 -27.24
C ASP A 377 -22.70 1.10 -28.36
N GLY A 378 -23.38 0.50 -29.32
CA GLY A 378 -22.78 -0.36 -30.34
C GLY A 378 -22.06 -1.54 -29.71
N GLN A 379 -20.75 -1.63 -29.89
CA GLN A 379 -19.89 -2.68 -29.28
C GLN A 379 -19.29 -2.26 -27.94
N VAL A 380 -19.65 -1.10 -27.41
CA VAL A 380 -19.13 -0.59 -26.14
C VAL A 380 -20.11 -0.93 -25.02
N MET A 381 -19.60 -1.57 -23.98
CA MET A 381 -20.27 -1.75 -22.69
C MET A 381 -19.94 -0.59 -21.80
N TRP A 382 -20.91 -0.03 -21.07
CA TRP A 382 -20.62 0.98 -20.07
C TRP A 382 -21.36 0.70 -18.75
N ALA A 383 -20.80 1.19 -17.66
CA ALA A 383 -21.40 1.20 -16.33
C ALA A 383 -21.08 2.53 -15.65
N GLU A 384 -22.09 3.14 -15.02
CA GLU A 384 -21.97 4.41 -14.30
C GLU A 384 -22.40 4.23 -12.85
N ARG A 385 -21.67 4.88 -11.95
CA ARG A 385 -21.99 4.96 -10.55
C ARG A 385 -22.16 6.40 -10.09
N ALA A 386 -23.24 6.67 -9.32
CA ALA A 386 -23.50 7.93 -8.66
C ALA A 386 -23.52 7.76 -7.15
N THR A 387 -22.91 8.68 -6.41
CA THR A 387 -22.98 8.72 -4.95
C THR A 387 -24.36 9.19 -4.49
N PRO A 388 -24.76 8.97 -3.21
CA PRO A 388 -26.06 9.39 -2.69
C PRO A 388 -26.34 10.87 -2.92
N SER A 389 -27.59 11.19 -3.28
CA SER A 389 -28.06 12.57 -3.40
C SER A 389 -28.21 13.21 -2.03
N GLY A 390 -28.18 14.57 -1.97
CA GLY A 390 -28.34 15.33 -0.75
C GLY A 390 -27.87 16.78 -0.90
N PRO A 391 -27.77 17.55 0.19
CA PRO A 391 -27.51 18.99 0.12
C PRO A 391 -26.09 19.35 -0.33
N ASN A 392 -25.12 18.41 -0.18
CA ASN A 392 -23.73 18.68 -0.60
C ASN A 392 -23.57 18.45 -2.11
N TRP A 393 -22.74 17.51 -2.51
CA TRP A 393 -22.51 17.19 -3.92
C TRP A 393 -22.87 15.74 -4.24
N VAL A 394 -23.10 15.47 -5.50
CA VAL A 394 -23.15 14.12 -6.06
C VAL A 394 -21.90 13.92 -6.92
N SER A 395 -21.10 12.89 -6.65
CA SER A 395 -20.05 12.45 -7.55
C SER A 395 -20.62 11.38 -8.50
N ARG A 396 -20.17 11.40 -9.76
CA ARG A 396 -20.52 10.39 -10.77
C ARG A 396 -19.26 9.97 -11.48
N ALA A 397 -19.12 8.67 -11.71
CA ALA A 397 -18.01 8.12 -12.47
C ALA A 397 -18.47 6.95 -13.32
N ALA A 398 -17.85 6.77 -14.48
CA ALA A 398 -18.22 5.75 -15.43
C ALA A 398 -17.02 4.94 -15.90
N LEU A 399 -17.31 3.68 -16.22
CA LEU A 399 -16.44 2.74 -16.93
C LEU A 399 -17.04 2.49 -18.30
N ALA A 400 -16.24 2.51 -19.36
CA ALA A 400 -16.65 2.02 -20.66
C ALA A 400 -15.63 1.03 -21.19
N SER A 401 -16.06 -0.10 -21.72
CA SER A 401 -15.16 -1.17 -22.16
C SER A 401 -15.51 -1.65 -23.58
N THR A 402 -14.47 -1.98 -24.32
CA THR A 402 -14.56 -2.63 -25.64
C THR A 402 -13.52 -3.75 -25.76
N VAL A 403 -13.78 -4.68 -26.69
CA VAL A 403 -12.90 -5.83 -26.95
C VAL A 403 -12.29 -5.66 -28.33
N LEU A 404 -10.95 -5.64 -28.43
CA LEU A 404 -10.20 -5.51 -29.66
C LEU A 404 -9.53 -6.84 -30.03
N GLY A 405 -9.50 -7.14 -31.34
CA GLY A 405 -8.81 -8.31 -31.88
C GLY A 405 -9.53 -9.66 -31.66
N ALA A 406 -10.74 -9.64 -31.11
CA ALA A 406 -11.53 -10.88 -30.92
C ALA A 406 -12.25 -11.31 -32.21
N THR A 407 -12.54 -12.61 -32.28
CA THR A 407 -13.46 -13.18 -33.26
C THR A 407 -14.79 -13.53 -32.60
N ALA A 408 -15.86 -13.62 -33.40
CA ALA A 408 -17.19 -14.00 -32.95
C ALA A 408 -17.68 -13.21 -31.71
N VAL A 409 -17.50 -11.87 -31.75
CA VAL A 409 -18.00 -10.99 -30.68
C VAL A 409 -19.52 -10.91 -30.80
N GLN A 410 -20.21 -11.28 -29.71
CA GLN A 410 -21.66 -11.14 -29.61
C GLN A 410 -22.02 -9.66 -29.35
N PRO A 411 -23.20 -9.20 -29.83
CA PRO A 411 -23.71 -7.89 -29.44
C PRO A 411 -23.78 -7.79 -27.89
N PRO A 412 -23.25 -6.70 -27.31
CA PRO A 412 -23.31 -6.54 -25.85
C PRO A 412 -24.76 -6.41 -25.37
N THR A 413 -25.00 -6.82 -24.13
CA THR A 413 -26.28 -6.67 -23.44
C THR A 413 -26.05 -6.04 -22.07
N SER A 414 -27.05 -5.33 -21.53
CA SER A 414 -27.01 -4.78 -20.17
C SER A 414 -28.20 -5.26 -19.35
N SER A 415 -27.97 -5.42 -18.04
CA SER A 415 -29.01 -5.75 -17.07
C SER A 415 -28.57 -5.28 -15.68
N GLY A 416 -29.42 -4.49 -15.02
CA GLY A 416 -29.08 -3.89 -13.73
C GLY A 416 -27.79 -3.06 -13.82
N PRO A 417 -26.82 -3.27 -12.91
CA PRO A 417 -25.58 -2.51 -12.90
C PRO A 417 -24.50 -3.05 -13.85
N THR A 418 -24.79 -4.05 -14.70
CA THR A 418 -23.78 -4.79 -15.46
C THR A 418 -24.11 -4.83 -16.95
N ALA A 419 -23.15 -4.47 -17.78
CA ALA A 419 -23.12 -4.72 -19.21
C ALA A 419 -22.09 -5.83 -19.53
N LYS A 420 -22.38 -6.68 -20.52
CA LYS A 420 -21.54 -7.85 -20.85
C LYS A 420 -21.57 -8.17 -22.34
N THR A 421 -20.49 -8.79 -22.81
CA THR A 421 -20.39 -9.38 -24.14
C THR A 421 -19.65 -10.72 -24.08
N VAL A 422 -19.88 -11.59 -25.07
CA VAL A 422 -19.14 -12.84 -25.23
C VAL A 422 -18.32 -12.77 -26.52
N PHE A 423 -17.08 -13.22 -26.45
CA PHE A 423 -16.15 -13.21 -27.57
C PHE A 423 -15.24 -14.44 -27.55
N THR A 424 -14.59 -14.72 -28.67
CA THR A 424 -13.66 -15.84 -28.79
C THR A 424 -12.21 -15.32 -28.87
N VAL A 425 -11.35 -15.88 -28.02
CA VAL A 425 -9.88 -15.75 -28.15
C VAL A 425 -9.42 -16.91 -29.01
N PRO A 426 -8.82 -16.70 -30.19
CA PRO A 426 -8.29 -17.77 -31.02
C PRO A 426 -7.20 -18.58 -30.32
N ALA A 427 -7.01 -19.82 -30.72
CA ALA A 427 -5.88 -20.62 -30.27
C ALA A 427 -4.55 -19.91 -30.59
N GLY A 428 -3.68 -19.73 -29.62
CA GLY A 428 -2.44 -18.97 -29.77
C GLY A 428 -2.62 -17.48 -30.04
N GLY A 429 -3.87 -16.97 -30.09
CA GLY A 429 -4.19 -15.59 -30.38
C GLY A 429 -4.28 -14.71 -29.13
N THR A 430 -4.23 -13.39 -29.35
CA THR A 430 -4.38 -12.39 -28.29
C THR A 430 -5.58 -11.48 -28.57
N VAL A 431 -6.35 -11.21 -27.51
CA VAL A 431 -7.47 -10.27 -27.50
C VAL A 431 -7.20 -9.23 -26.41
N THR A 432 -7.60 -7.99 -26.64
CA THR A 432 -7.39 -6.90 -25.67
C THR A 432 -8.72 -6.32 -25.21
N LEU A 433 -9.00 -6.39 -23.91
CA LEU A 433 -10.07 -5.63 -23.25
C LEU A 433 -9.51 -4.27 -22.87
N VAL A 434 -10.12 -3.20 -23.40
CA VAL A 434 -9.78 -1.81 -23.12
C VAL A 434 -10.91 -1.19 -22.31
N THR A 435 -10.59 -0.55 -21.20
CA THR A 435 -11.57 0.11 -20.32
C THR A 435 -11.16 1.53 -20.03
N ALA A 436 -11.97 2.50 -20.42
CA ALA A 436 -11.80 3.90 -20.07
C ALA A 436 -12.56 4.23 -18.75
N VAL A 437 -12.00 5.13 -17.95
CA VAL A 437 -12.58 5.62 -16.70
C VAL A 437 -12.71 7.15 -16.77
N THR A 438 -13.90 7.67 -16.43
CA THR A 438 -14.20 9.11 -16.50
C THR A 438 -15.04 9.57 -15.31
N GLY A 439 -15.25 10.87 -15.20
CA GLY A 439 -16.00 11.46 -14.10
C GLY A 439 -15.18 11.61 -12.83
N GLY A 440 -15.83 11.55 -11.68
CA GLY A 440 -15.28 11.91 -10.38
C GLY A 440 -15.53 13.38 -10.05
N GLY A 441 -14.99 13.85 -8.92
CA GLY A 441 -15.20 15.22 -8.44
C GLY A 441 -16.62 15.51 -7.99
N ARG A 442 -16.97 16.79 -7.99
CA ARG A 442 -18.29 17.28 -7.57
C ARG A 442 -19.18 17.58 -8.77
N ASN A 443 -20.34 16.91 -8.85
CA ASN A 443 -21.37 17.14 -9.86
C ASN A 443 -20.86 17.11 -11.33
N PRO A 444 -20.13 16.08 -11.76
CA PRO A 444 -19.69 15.96 -13.14
C PRO A 444 -20.88 15.74 -14.08
N ALA A 445 -20.77 16.27 -15.31
CA ALA A 445 -21.76 16.02 -16.36
C ALA A 445 -21.40 14.73 -17.13
N ALA A 446 -22.43 13.99 -17.60
CA ALA A 446 -22.38 12.91 -18.57
C ALA A 446 -21.11 12.02 -18.58
N PRO A 447 -20.66 11.43 -17.43
CA PRO A 447 -19.38 10.70 -17.38
C PRO A 447 -19.36 9.47 -18.28
N HIS A 448 -20.49 8.81 -18.54
CA HIS A 448 -20.49 7.61 -19.40
C HIS A 448 -20.30 7.98 -20.89
N ASP A 449 -20.83 9.10 -21.35
CA ASP A 449 -20.63 9.54 -22.74
C ASP A 449 -19.14 9.81 -23.00
N ASP A 450 -18.45 10.47 -22.06
CA ASP A 450 -17.02 10.70 -22.09
C ASP A 450 -16.22 9.39 -22.06
N ALA A 451 -16.63 8.41 -21.25
CA ALA A 451 -15.98 7.09 -21.20
C ALA A 451 -16.13 6.32 -22.51
N VAL A 452 -17.36 6.32 -23.08
CA VAL A 452 -17.65 5.71 -24.38
C VAL A 452 -16.82 6.37 -25.51
N ALA A 453 -16.81 7.70 -25.57
CA ALA A 453 -16.01 8.43 -26.56
C ALA A 453 -14.51 8.11 -26.44
N ARG A 454 -14.00 8.05 -25.20
CA ARG A 454 -12.59 7.74 -24.93
C ARG A 454 -12.21 6.33 -25.35
N VAL A 455 -13.03 5.32 -25.00
CA VAL A 455 -12.70 3.92 -25.36
C VAL A 455 -12.81 3.68 -26.86
N ARG A 456 -13.73 4.39 -27.58
CA ARG A 456 -13.86 4.31 -29.03
C ARG A 456 -12.65 4.90 -29.79
N ALA A 457 -11.96 5.85 -29.17
CA ALA A 457 -10.75 6.44 -29.76
C ALA A 457 -9.54 5.48 -29.70
N GLU A 458 -9.63 4.41 -28.90
CA GLU A 458 -8.51 3.48 -28.72
C GLU A 458 -8.55 2.34 -29.76
N ASN A 459 -7.36 2.01 -30.24
CA ASN A 459 -7.10 0.92 -31.20
C ASN A 459 -5.73 0.29 -30.92
N ALA A 460 -5.33 -0.72 -31.66
CA ALA A 460 -4.06 -1.42 -31.44
C ALA A 460 -2.83 -0.48 -31.44
N GLY A 461 -2.81 0.51 -32.33
CA GLY A 461 -1.72 1.49 -32.43
C GLY A 461 -1.67 2.43 -31.23
N SER A 462 -2.81 2.97 -30.82
CA SER A 462 -2.89 3.85 -29.64
C SER A 462 -2.55 3.10 -28.34
N ILE A 463 -2.98 1.83 -28.20
CA ILE A 463 -2.63 0.97 -27.06
C ILE A 463 -1.12 0.75 -26.97
N GLY A 464 -0.44 0.48 -28.12
CA GLY A 464 1.03 0.38 -28.14
C GLY A 464 1.72 1.68 -27.71
N THR A 465 1.19 2.83 -28.13
CA THR A 465 1.70 4.15 -27.73
C THR A 465 1.51 4.38 -26.21
N LEU A 466 0.33 4.06 -25.66
CA LEU A 466 0.04 4.20 -24.23
C LEU A 466 0.95 3.29 -23.38
N ASP A 467 1.21 2.07 -23.85
CA ASP A 467 2.14 1.14 -23.16
C ASP A 467 3.57 1.69 -23.14
N ALA A 468 4.07 2.20 -24.28
CA ALA A 468 5.39 2.82 -24.35
C ALA A 468 5.51 4.06 -23.42
N GLN A 469 4.48 4.91 -23.38
CA GLN A 469 4.41 6.07 -22.48
C GLN A 469 4.42 5.64 -21.00
N ARG A 470 3.68 4.59 -20.65
CA ARG A 470 3.67 4.04 -19.29
C ARG A 470 5.04 3.53 -18.86
N VAL A 471 5.70 2.74 -19.71
CA VAL A 471 7.06 2.24 -19.43
C VAL A 471 8.05 3.39 -19.27
N ALA A 472 7.97 4.41 -20.13
CA ALA A 472 8.81 5.59 -20.05
C ALA A 472 8.55 6.39 -18.75
N TRP A 473 7.28 6.55 -18.36
CA TRP A 473 6.91 7.24 -17.12
C TRP A 473 7.52 6.56 -15.88
N TRP A 474 7.35 5.23 -15.74
CA TRP A 474 7.92 4.49 -14.63
C TRP A 474 9.45 4.50 -14.64
N LYS A 475 10.09 4.38 -15.82
CA LYS A 475 11.53 4.54 -15.91
C LYS A 475 11.99 5.93 -15.41
N ASN A 476 11.33 6.99 -15.83
CA ASN A 476 11.65 8.35 -15.38
C ASN A 476 11.41 8.51 -13.87
N PHE A 477 10.33 7.93 -13.35
CA PHE A 477 10.04 7.91 -11.91
C PHE A 477 11.18 7.24 -11.12
N TRP A 478 11.64 6.08 -11.56
CA TRP A 478 12.73 5.34 -10.88
C TRP A 478 14.08 6.05 -10.99
N MET A 479 14.33 6.73 -12.09
CA MET A 479 15.59 7.44 -12.34
C MET A 479 15.71 8.77 -11.58
N ARG A 480 14.66 9.23 -10.87
CA ARG A 480 14.75 10.43 -10.04
C ARG A 480 15.67 10.26 -8.84
N SER A 481 15.66 9.08 -8.23
CA SER A 481 16.62 8.66 -7.21
C SER A 481 16.64 7.14 -7.05
N ALA A 482 17.75 6.60 -6.57
CA ALA A 482 17.90 5.17 -6.30
C ALA A 482 18.84 4.91 -5.13
N VAL A 483 18.69 3.74 -4.50
CA VAL A 483 19.59 3.26 -3.45
C VAL A 483 20.12 1.86 -3.82
N SER A 484 21.34 1.55 -3.38
CA SER A 484 21.91 0.20 -3.43
C SER A 484 22.50 -0.08 -2.05
N LEU A 485 21.83 -0.98 -1.32
CA LEU A 485 22.03 -1.11 0.12
C LEU A 485 22.86 -2.35 0.48
N ASN A 486 23.13 -3.22 -0.49
CA ASN A 486 23.67 -4.55 -0.18
C ASN A 486 22.86 -5.27 0.92
N ASP A 487 21.53 -5.02 0.90
CA ASP A 487 20.55 -5.53 1.85
C ASP A 487 19.21 -5.75 1.13
N ALA A 488 18.97 -7.01 0.77
CA ALA A 488 17.78 -7.37 -0.02
C ALA A 488 16.46 -7.11 0.72
N ALA A 489 16.43 -7.21 2.05
CA ALA A 489 15.23 -6.97 2.83
C ALA A 489 14.85 -5.48 2.81
N LEU A 490 15.81 -4.59 3.07
CA LEU A 490 15.57 -3.15 3.01
C LEU A 490 15.18 -2.69 1.60
N GLU A 491 15.84 -3.20 0.54
CA GLU A 491 15.50 -2.87 -0.85
C GLU A 491 14.11 -3.40 -1.23
N ARG A 492 13.73 -4.60 -0.74
CA ARG A 492 12.41 -5.19 -0.93
C ARG A 492 11.29 -4.40 -0.22
N TYR A 493 11.60 -3.59 0.76
CA TYR A 493 10.68 -2.61 1.34
C TYR A 493 10.72 -1.28 0.58
N TYR A 494 11.91 -0.73 0.34
CA TYR A 494 12.12 0.63 -0.17
C TYR A 494 11.42 0.87 -1.51
N TYR A 495 11.65 -0.01 -2.50
CA TYR A 495 11.11 0.18 -3.84
C TYR A 495 9.60 0.00 -3.94
N PRO A 496 8.98 -1.04 -3.33
CA PRO A 496 7.51 -1.12 -3.30
C PRO A 496 6.85 0.05 -2.58
N ALA A 497 7.42 0.55 -1.48
CA ALA A 497 6.93 1.73 -0.79
C ALA A 497 6.93 2.97 -1.72
N GLN A 498 7.99 3.19 -2.50
CA GLN A 498 8.04 4.23 -3.53
C GLN A 498 7.01 3.98 -4.66
N TYR A 499 6.81 2.71 -5.06
CA TYR A 499 5.80 2.35 -6.06
C TYR A 499 4.39 2.76 -5.62
N PHE A 500 3.99 2.44 -4.39
CA PHE A 500 2.64 2.76 -3.90
C PHE A 500 2.39 4.27 -3.86
N ILE A 501 3.35 5.07 -3.45
CA ILE A 501 3.22 6.53 -3.48
C ILE A 501 3.15 7.05 -4.92
N GLY A 502 4.03 6.62 -5.82
CA GLY A 502 4.00 7.01 -7.23
C GLY A 502 2.75 6.54 -7.99
N ALA A 503 2.12 5.44 -7.54
CA ALA A 503 0.87 4.95 -8.09
C ALA A 503 -0.35 5.73 -7.55
N SER A 504 -0.31 6.23 -6.31
CA SER A 504 -1.49 6.82 -5.65
C SER A 504 -1.51 8.35 -5.62
N SER A 505 -0.35 9.02 -5.70
CA SER A 505 -0.27 10.47 -5.61
C SER A 505 0.58 11.06 -6.74
N ARG A 506 0.04 12.01 -7.49
CA ARG A 506 0.72 12.72 -8.58
C ARG A 506 0.26 14.17 -8.65
N ALA A 507 1.15 15.09 -9.00
CA ALA A 507 0.82 16.49 -9.19
C ALA A 507 -0.38 16.68 -10.14
N GLY A 508 -1.30 17.57 -9.78
CA GLY A 508 -2.53 17.85 -10.54
C GLY A 508 -3.62 16.79 -10.41
N ARG A 509 -3.45 15.80 -9.50
CA ARG A 509 -4.47 14.82 -9.14
C ARG A 509 -4.97 15.05 -7.72
N THR A 510 -6.04 14.36 -7.36
CA THR A 510 -6.62 14.44 -6.01
C THR A 510 -5.73 13.70 -4.99
N ALA A 511 -5.64 14.23 -3.78
CA ALA A 511 -4.89 13.58 -2.71
C ALA A 511 -5.45 12.18 -2.40
N PRO A 512 -4.58 11.18 -2.25
CA PRO A 512 -5.01 9.86 -1.81
C PRO A 512 -5.48 9.90 -0.35
N GLY A 513 -6.52 9.13 -0.03
CA GLY A 513 -6.91 8.88 1.35
C GLY A 513 -5.97 7.89 2.05
N ILE A 514 -6.30 7.54 3.29
CA ILE A 514 -5.48 6.64 4.14
C ILE A 514 -5.16 5.28 3.46
N PHE A 515 -6.05 4.79 2.59
CA PHE A 515 -5.86 3.53 1.84
C PHE A 515 -5.36 3.76 0.41
N GLY A 516 -4.82 4.92 0.11
CA GLY A 516 -4.45 5.32 -1.24
C GLY A 516 -5.67 5.63 -2.09
N ILE A 517 -5.63 5.14 -3.33
CA ILE A 517 -6.74 5.27 -4.29
C ILE A 517 -7.43 3.91 -4.55
N TRP A 518 -7.23 2.90 -3.68
CA TRP A 518 -7.72 1.53 -3.85
C TRP A 518 -8.86 1.20 -2.89
N THR A 519 -10.02 1.82 -3.12
CA THR A 519 -11.25 1.55 -2.35
C THR A 519 -12.09 0.48 -3.06
N THR A 520 -12.49 -0.58 -2.34
CA THR A 520 -13.27 -1.71 -2.88
C THR A 520 -14.62 -1.90 -2.19
N THR A 521 -14.91 -1.13 -1.14
CA THR A 521 -16.13 -1.20 -0.32
C THR A 521 -16.78 0.18 -0.20
N ASP A 522 -18.10 0.22 0.06
CA ASP A 522 -18.83 1.45 0.37
C ASP A 522 -18.70 1.89 1.83
N ASP A 523 -18.07 1.07 2.63
CA ASP A 523 -17.81 1.31 4.05
C ASP A 523 -16.32 1.15 4.37
N PRO A 524 -15.44 1.97 3.78
CA PRO A 524 -14.03 1.95 4.13
C PRO A 524 -13.85 2.39 5.59
N MET A 525 -12.85 1.83 6.28
CA MET A 525 -12.51 2.23 7.63
C MET A 525 -12.17 3.73 7.64
N TRP A 526 -12.63 4.45 8.65
CA TRP A 526 -12.48 5.92 8.77
C TRP A 526 -12.86 6.69 7.49
N ASP A 527 -13.94 6.24 6.82
CA ASP A 527 -14.43 6.85 5.57
C ASP A 527 -13.38 6.91 4.43
N GLY A 528 -12.22 6.25 4.59
CA GLY A 528 -11.09 6.32 3.67
C GLY A 528 -10.51 7.73 3.54
N ASP A 529 -10.57 8.54 4.61
CA ASP A 529 -10.28 9.97 4.63
C ASP A 529 -8.78 10.33 4.61
N LEU A 530 -8.48 11.63 4.58
CA LEU A 530 -7.18 12.16 4.91
C LEU A 530 -7.16 12.33 6.45
N HIS A 531 -6.52 11.38 7.12
CA HIS A 531 -6.46 11.28 8.58
C HIS A 531 -5.28 12.10 9.11
N LEU A 532 -5.56 13.33 9.62
CA LEU A 532 -4.57 14.39 9.81
C LEU A 532 -3.76 14.30 11.10
N ASN A 533 -4.06 13.37 11.98
CA ASN A 533 -3.26 13.23 13.19
C ASN A 533 -2.00 12.36 13.01
N TYR A 534 -1.64 12.04 11.76
CA TYR A 534 -0.41 11.34 11.36
C TYR A 534 -0.55 10.66 9.97
N ASN A 535 -1.62 9.90 9.72
CA ASN A 535 -1.70 8.94 8.61
C ASN A 535 -1.67 9.59 7.23
N ALA A 536 -2.26 10.80 7.08
CA ALA A 536 -2.25 11.51 5.82
C ALA A 536 -0.90 12.17 5.50
N GLN A 537 -0.09 12.51 6.51
CA GLN A 537 1.23 13.11 6.34
C GLN A 537 2.33 12.07 6.14
N ALA A 538 2.23 10.93 6.82
CA ALA A 538 3.28 9.93 6.86
C ALA A 538 3.68 9.36 5.48
N PRO A 539 2.77 9.13 4.51
CA PRO A 539 3.15 8.67 3.17
C PRO A 539 4.19 9.56 2.49
N PHE A 540 4.17 10.86 2.82
CA PHE A 540 5.01 11.87 2.19
C PHE A 540 6.34 12.13 2.91
N TYR A 541 6.63 11.49 4.05
CA TYR A 541 7.88 11.72 4.79
C TYR A 541 9.12 11.51 3.93
N GLY A 542 9.16 10.44 3.12
CA GLY A 542 10.30 10.11 2.29
C GLY A 542 10.30 10.70 0.88
N VAL A 543 9.23 11.39 0.43
CA VAL A 543 9.17 11.86 -0.97
C VAL A 543 10.13 13.02 -1.23
N TYR A 544 10.37 13.84 -0.23
CA TYR A 544 11.29 14.98 -0.35
C TYR A 544 12.73 14.50 -0.51
N SER A 545 13.21 13.68 0.41
CA SER A 545 14.56 13.12 0.39
C SER A 545 14.77 12.14 -0.77
N SER A 546 13.72 11.45 -1.24
CA SER A 546 13.74 10.61 -2.46
C SER A 546 13.69 11.42 -3.77
N ASN A 547 13.84 12.74 -3.74
CA ASN A 547 13.79 13.60 -4.92
C ASN A 547 12.48 13.53 -5.72
N ARG A 548 11.34 13.41 -5.02
CA ARG A 548 9.97 13.32 -5.57
C ARG A 548 8.98 14.27 -4.86
N PRO A 549 9.35 15.55 -4.61
CA PRO A 549 8.52 16.46 -3.81
C PRO A 549 7.15 16.75 -4.44
N ASP A 550 7.03 16.67 -5.77
CA ASP A 550 5.79 16.85 -6.52
C ASP A 550 4.67 15.86 -6.12
N LEU A 551 5.03 14.68 -5.58
CA LEU A 551 4.05 13.72 -5.08
C LEU A 551 3.29 14.23 -3.84
N ALA A 552 3.82 15.23 -3.12
CA ALA A 552 3.14 15.84 -1.97
C ALA A 552 2.17 16.97 -2.38
N LEU A 553 2.22 17.45 -3.62
CA LEU A 553 1.36 18.57 -4.05
C LEU A 553 -0.14 18.30 -3.90
N PRO A 554 -0.67 17.10 -4.22
CA PRO A 554 -2.07 16.80 -3.97
C PRO A 554 -2.47 16.95 -2.50
N PHE A 555 -1.63 16.51 -1.57
CA PHE A 555 -1.86 16.69 -0.14
C PHE A 555 -1.94 18.18 0.23
N HIS A 556 -1.02 19.01 -0.27
CA HIS A 556 -1.05 20.45 -0.01
C HIS A 556 -2.36 21.09 -0.53
N GLU A 557 -2.83 20.71 -1.72
CA GLU A 557 -4.08 21.23 -2.28
C GLU A 557 -5.30 20.82 -1.43
N ALA A 558 -5.33 19.58 -0.94
CA ALA A 558 -6.40 19.11 -0.06
C ALA A 558 -6.44 19.90 1.26
N ILE A 559 -5.29 20.14 1.90
CA ILE A 559 -5.19 20.97 3.10
C ILE A 559 -5.67 22.40 2.82
N LEU A 560 -5.21 23.01 1.72
CA LEU A 560 -5.63 24.36 1.35
C LEU A 560 -7.11 24.47 1.05
N SER A 561 -7.72 23.45 0.46
CA SER A 561 -9.16 23.41 0.18
C SER A 561 -10.03 23.47 1.46
N TYR A 562 -9.50 23.00 2.59
CA TYR A 562 -10.19 23.00 3.88
C TYR A 562 -9.99 24.29 4.67
N VAL A 563 -9.05 25.15 4.32
CA VAL A 563 -8.73 26.39 5.08
C VAL A 563 -9.95 27.26 5.40
N PRO A 564 -10.90 27.53 4.47
CA PRO A 564 -12.08 28.32 4.80
C PRO A 564 -12.91 27.74 5.94
N GLU A 565 -13.13 26.42 5.93
CA GLU A 565 -13.86 25.73 6.99
C GLU A 565 -13.02 25.66 8.28
N ALA A 566 -11.71 25.45 8.19
CA ALA A 566 -10.81 25.47 9.35
C ALA A 566 -10.81 26.85 10.05
N GLN A 567 -10.89 27.94 9.29
CA GLN A 567 -11.04 29.29 9.83
C GLN A 567 -12.39 29.49 10.54
N ARG A 568 -13.48 28.97 9.96
CA ARG A 568 -14.81 29.00 10.61
C ARG A 568 -14.76 28.23 11.93
N ARG A 569 -14.18 27.01 11.91
CA ARG A 569 -14.04 26.16 13.10
C ARG A 569 -13.21 26.83 14.20
N ALA A 570 -12.12 27.48 13.87
CA ALA A 570 -11.30 28.21 14.83
C ALA A 570 -12.11 29.33 15.54
N ARG A 571 -13.01 30.04 14.82
CA ARG A 571 -13.83 31.12 15.37
C ARG A 571 -15.08 30.65 16.11
N GLN A 572 -15.64 29.48 15.79
CA GLN A 572 -16.98 29.09 16.22
C GLN A 572 -17.06 27.76 16.95
N ASP A 573 -16.17 26.81 16.63
CA ASP A 573 -16.26 25.41 17.07
C ASP A 573 -15.14 24.98 18.03
N LEU A 574 -14.37 25.92 18.57
CA LEU A 574 -13.20 25.59 19.40
C LEU A 574 -13.58 24.82 20.69
N ARG A 575 -14.79 25.08 21.23
CA ARG A 575 -15.35 24.34 22.39
C ARG A 575 -15.50 22.83 22.15
N ARG A 576 -15.56 22.41 20.89
CA ARG A 576 -15.66 20.99 20.53
C ARG A 576 -14.39 20.22 20.86
N VAL A 577 -13.24 20.89 20.94
CA VAL A 577 -11.97 20.24 21.28
C VAL A 577 -11.88 19.92 22.77
N HIS A 578 -12.12 20.93 23.64
CA HIS A 578 -12.11 20.75 25.09
C HIS A 578 -13.01 21.81 25.73
N GLN A 579 -14.22 21.43 26.08
CA GLN A 579 -15.28 22.36 26.47
C GLN A 579 -14.90 23.26 27.64
N GLU A 580 -14.43 22.68 28.75
CA GLU A 580 -14.14 23.42 29.97
C GLU A 580 -12.96 24.38 29.80
N TYR A 581 -11.87 23.92 29.22
CA TYR A 581 -10.68 24.76 28.96
C TYR A 581 -11.02 25.93 28.03
N VAL A 582 -11.76 25.67 26.96
CA VAL A 582 -12.14 26.71 25.99
C VAL A 582 -13.15 27.68 26.61
N ALA A 583 -14.14 27.19 27.40
CA ALA A 583 -15.13 28.07 28.06
C ALA A 583 -14.47 29.05 29.05
N SER A 584 -13.46 28.58 29.79
CA SER A 584 -12.74 29.44 30.76
C SER A 584 -11.87 30.50 30.09
N ARG A 585 -11.32 30.22 28.92
CA ARG A 585 -10.28 31.04 28.29
C ARG A 585 -10.81 31.83 27.08
N PHE A 586 -11.76 31.29 26.35
CA PHE A 586 -12.34 31.87 25.15
C PHE A 586 -13.88 32.00 25.29
N PRO A 587 -14.39 33.00 26.01
CA PRO A 587 -15.84 33.13 26.28
C PRO A 587 -16.68 33.20 25.01
N SER A 588 -16.12 33.74 23.90
CA SER A 588 -16.77 33.80 22.60
C SER A 588 -16.90 32.41 21.91
N GLY A 589 -16.24 31.38 22.45
CA GLY A 589 -16.26 30.02 21.90
C GLY A 589 -15.22 29.75 20.82
N GLY A 590 -14.36 30.74 20.50
CA GLY A 590 -13.33 30.59 19.49
C GLY A 590 -12.25 31.68 19.54
N VAL A 591 -11.27 31.60 18.64
CA VAL A 591 -10.20 32.58 18.44
C VAL A 591 -10.50 33.48 17.24
N PRO A 592 -10.05 34.77 17.24
CA PRO A 592 -10.41 35.71 16.17
C PRO A 592 -9.74 35.39 14.81
N SER A 593 -8.63 34.64 14.78
CA SER A 593 -7.88 34.33 13.56
C SER A 593 -7.18 33.00 13.64
N GLY A 594 -6.79 32.44 12.50
CA GLY A 594 -6.10 31.16 12.38
C GLY A 594 -7.03 30.04 11.94
N VAL A 595 -6.55 28.80 12.03
CA VAL A 595 -7.18 27.60 11.49
C VAL A 595 -7.23 26.48 12.52
N LEU A 596 -8.36 25.74 12.57
CA LEU A 596 -8.53 24.54 13.39
C LEU A 596 -9.00 23.38 12.50
N PHE A 597 -8.18 22.37 12.37
CA PHE A 597 -8.45 21.18 11.57
C PHE A 597 -8.98 20.04 12.45
N PRO A 598 -9.99 19.28 11.99
CA PRO A 598 -10.39 18.01 12.61
C PRO A 598 -9.37 16.93 12.30
N VAL A 599 -9.56 15.73 12.82
CA VAL A 599 -8.72 14.57 12.49
C VAL A 599 -8.94 14.12 11.04
N GLY A 600 -10.16 14.07 10.55
CA GLY A 600 -10.46 13.60 9.20
C GLY A 600 -11.05 14.64 8.28
N ILE A 601 -10.49 14.76 7.07
CA ILE A 601 -11.01 15.61 5.99
C ILE A 601 -11.12 14.85 4.67
N SER A 602 -11.96 15.36 3.78
CA SER A 602 -11.97 14.97 2.37
C SER A 602 -11.03 15.84 1.54
N PRO A 603 -10.69 15.44 0.33
CA PRO A 603 -9.94 16.31 -0.58
C PRO A 603 -10.77 17.49 -1.13
N PHE A 604 -12.03 17.61 -0.76
CA PHE A 604 -12.98 18.61 -1.27
C PHE A 604 -13.38 19.69 -0.25
N GLY A 605 -12.61 19.89 0.80
CA GLY A 605 -12.82 20.97 1.75
C GLY A 605 -13.94 20.71 2.76
N SER A 606 -14.31 19.45 2.99
CA SER A 606 -15.26 19.04 4.03
C SER A 606 -14.63 18.07 5.03
N ALA A 607 -15.15 18.01 6.25
CA ALA A 607 -14.76 17.00 7.22
C ALA A 607 -15.36 15.64 6.84
N SER A 608 -14.67 14.55 7.20
CA SER A 608 -15.21 13.19 7.12
C SER A 608 -16.24 12.94 8.23
N GLY A 609 -17.13 11.94 8.04
CA GLY A 609 -18.16 11.64 9.01
C GLY A 609 -17.67 10.96 10.28
N SER A 610 -16.66 10.09 10.16
CA SER A 610 -16.23 9.21 11.25
C SER A 610 -15.26 9.84 12.24
N THR A 611 -14.62 10.95 11.89
CA THR A 611 -13.51 11.53 12.65
C THR A 611 -13.71 13.00 13.04
N THR A 612 -14.97 13.44 13.11
CA THR A 612 -15.32 14.78 13.58
C THR A 612 -15.51 14.89 15.10
N ASP A 613 -15.25 13.81 15.84
CA ASP A 613 -15.34 13.84 17.30
C ASP A 613 -14.11 14.50 17.93
N ASP A 614 -14.09 15.82 17.86
CA ASP A 614 -13.00 16.66 18.40
C ASP A 614 -12.87 16.49 19.93
N GLN A 615 -13.95 16.18 20.66
CA GLN A 615 -13.91 15.95 22.12
C GLN A 615 -13.19 14.63 22.46
N TYR A 616 -13.33 13.60 21.64
CA TYR A 616 -12.61 12.37 21.82
C TYR A 616 -11.10 12.55 21.58
N HIS A 617 -10.73 13.18 20.47
CA HIS A 617 -9.33 13.36 20.11
C HIS A 617 -8.62 14.43 20.92
N GLN A 618 -9.30 15.51 21.27
CA GLN A 618 -8.78 16.69 22.01
C GLN A 618 -7.56 17.35 21.36
N GLN A 619 -7.40 17.17 20.04
CA GLN A 619 -6.22 17.63 19.30
C GLN A 619 -6.45 19.00 18.67
N VAL A 620 -5.53 19.92 18.91
CA VAL A 620 -5.50 21.27 18.30
C VAL A 620 -4.41 21.38 17.25
N SER A 621 -3.52 20.39 17.17
CA SER A 621 -2.26 20.41 16.43
C SER A 621 -2.33 19.80 15.03
N ASN A 622 -3.51 19.36 14.54
CA ASN A 622 -3.63 18.78 13.21
C ASN A 622 -3.20 19.74 12.09
N SER A 623 -3.37 21.07 12.31
CA SER A 623 -2.84 22.09 11.42
C SER A 623 -1.31 22.21 11.49
N LEU A 624 -0.70 22.08 12.69
CA LEU A 624 0.75 22.04 12.85
C LEU A 624 1.33 20.82 12.16
N PHE A 625 0.72 19.65 12.37
CA PHE A 625 1.15 18.41 11.75
C PHE A 625 1.15 18.52 10.22
N SER A 626 0.06 19.06 9.65
CA SER A 626 -0.05 19.31 8.21
C SER A 626 0.99 20.33 7.72
N ALA A 627 1.26 21.39 8.52
CA ALA A 627 2.21 22.43 8.18
C ALA A 627 3.67 21.92 8.05
N THR A 628 4.03 20.83 8.76
CA THR A 628 5.37 20.23 8.63
C THR A 628 5.68 19.84 7.18
N GLN A 629 4.67 19.42 6.41
CA GLN A 629 4.81 19.02 5.00
C GLN A 629 5.03 20.25 4.09
N PHE A 630 4.41 21.39 4.40
CA PHE A 630 4.65 22.65 3.68
C PHE A 630 6.07 23.18 3.95
N VAL A 631 6.52 23.07 5.20
CA VAL A 631 7.89 23.43 5.57
C VAL A 631 8.89 22.55 4.84
N ALA A 632 8.70 21.23 4.87
CA ALA A 632 9.57 20.27 4.21
C ALA A 632 9.63 20.52 2.70
N TYR A 633 8.48 20.74 2.03
CA TYR A 633 8.46 21.04 0.60
C TYR A 633 9.37 22.20 0.27
N TYR A 634 9.20 23.34 0.97
CA TYR A 634 10.00 24.55 0.72
C TYR A 634 11.48 24.33 1.06
N GLU A 635 11.80 23.72 2.19
CA GLU A 635 13.20 23.49 2.60
C GLU A 635 13.96 22.60 1.59
N TYR A 636 13.30 21.59 1.02
CA TYR A 636 13.92 20.68 0.06
C TYR A 636 13.93 21.22 -1.37
N THR A 637 13.00 22.11 -1.76
CA THR A 637 12.86 22.59 -3.14
C THR A 637 13.37 24.01 -3.36
N GLN A 638 13.31 24.87 -2.32
CA GLN A 638 13.52 26.32 -2.40
C GLN A 638 12.59 26.99 -3.43
N ASP A 639 11.39 26.41 -3.66
CA ASP A 639 10.38 26.94 -4.59
C ASP A 639 9.72 28.20 -3.97
N GLU A 640 10.16 29.38 -4.43
CA GLU A 640 9.65 30.65 -3.95
C GLU A 640 8.20 30.93 -4.38
N ASP A 641 7.75 30.40 -5.51
CA ASP A 641 6.37 30.55 -5.94
C ASP A 641 5.44 29.73 -5.05
N PHE A 642 5.82 28.49 -4.70
CA PHE A 642 5.12 27.72 -3.69
C PHE A 642 5.09 28.44 -2.35
N LEU A 643 6.23 28.95 -1.89
CA LEU A 643 6.30 29.68 -0.62
C LEU A 643 5.33 30.88 -0.63
N ARG A 644 5.32 31.67 -1.72
CA ARG A 644 4.49 32.88 -1.85
C ARG A 644 3.01 32.57 -1.96
N THR A 645 2.65 31.58 -2.76
CA THR A 645 1.25 31.36 -3.17
C THR A 645 0.52 30.36 -2.28
N LYS A 646 1.23 29.43 -1.61
CA LYS A 646 0.68 28.32 -0.84
C LYS A 646 1.29 28.19 0.55
N GLY A 647 2.63 28.05 0.61
CA GLY A 647 3.34 27.76 1.84
C GLY A 647 3.15 28.82 2.92
N TYR A 648 3.61 30.03 2.67
CA TYR A 648 3.50 31.11 3.65
C TYR A 648 2.05 31.49 4.02
N PRO A 649 1.11 31.61 3.07
CA PRO A 649 -0.30 31.85 3.39
C PRO A 649 -0.86 30.82 4.38
N PHE A 650 -0.56 29.55 4.25
CA PHE A 650 -1.00 28.51 5.17
C PHE A 650 -0.26 28.60 6.51
N LEU A 651 1.08 28.66 6.51
CA LEU A 651 1.90 28.74 7.72
C LEU A 651 1.53 29.95 8.59
N SER A 652 1.25 31.10 7.97
CA SER A 652 0.82 32.29 8.70
C SER A 652 -0.54 32.11 9.40
N GLN A 653 -1.49 31.39 8.78
CA GLN A 653 -2.79 31.09 9.41
C GLN A 653 -2.63 30.13 10.60
N VAL A 654 -1.76 29.13 10.48
CA VAL A 654 -1.43 28.25 11.60
C VAL A 654 -0.77 29.02 12.73
N ALA A 655 0.25 29.85 12.44
CA ALA A 655 0.91 30.69 13.44
C ALA A 655 -0.08 31.63 14.15
N ARG A 656 -1.02 32.25 13.41
CA ARG A 656 -2.05 33.15 13.98
C ARG A 656 -3.01 32.42 14.92
N PHE A 657 -3.32 31.14 14.70
CA PHE A 657 -4.09 30.38 15.67
C PHE A 657 -3.34 30.26 17.00
N PHE A 658 -2.06 29.93 16.95
CA PHE A 658 -1.24 29.72 18.14
C PHE A 658 -0.86 31.00 18.85
N GLU A 659 -0.86 32.17 18.19
CA GLU A 659 -0.78 33.47 18.89
C GLU A 659 -1.83 33.63 19.99
N HIS A 660 -3.03 33.08 19.77
CA HIS A 660 -4.14 33.13 20.72
C HIS A 660 -4.21 31.90 21.62
N TRP A 661 -3.70 30.76 21.16
CA TRP A 661 -3.81 29.51 21.90
C TRP A 661 -2.79 29.37 23.01
N VAL A 662 -1.53 29.83 22.82
CA VAL A 662 -0.50 29.73 23.84
C VAL A 662 -0.84 30.63 25.06
N GLU A 663 -0.46 30.18 26.25
CA GLU A 663 -0.61 30.90 27.49
C GLU A 663 0.73 31.58 27.85
N ARG A 664 0.69 32.83 28.27
CA ARG A 664 1.86 33.54 28.75
C ARG A 664 1.74 33.78 30.26
N ASP A 665 2.72 33.36 31.03
CA ASP A 665 2.77 33.61 32.48
C ASP A 665 3.32 35.02 32.84
N ALA A 666 3.31 35.34 34.13
CA ALA A 666 3.79 36.63 34.61
C ALA A 666 5.30 36.82 34.40
N ALA A 667 6.06 35.75 34.25
CA ALA A 667 7.50 35.80 33.96
C ALA A 667 7.77 35.93 32.43
N GLY A 668 6.74 35.88 31.60
CA GLY A 668 6.84 35.98 30.16
C GLY A 668 7.05 34.66 29.42
N ALA A 669 7.16 33.54 30.13
CA ALA A 669 7.28 32.21 29.52
C ALA A 669 5.94 31.76 28.92
N TYR A 670 6.02 31.03 27.79
CA TYR A 670 4.84 30.47 27.12
C TYR A 670 4.64 29.00 27.46
N SER A 671 3.38 28.59 27.45
CA SER A 671 2.95 27.20 27.56
C SER A 671 1.75 26.96 26.64
N LEU A 672 1.44 25.71 26.32
CA LEU A 672 0.28 25.32 25.57
C LEU A 672 -0.33 24.03 26.10
N TRP A 673 -1.64 23.87 25.86
CA TRP A 673 -2.39 22.67 26.17
C TRP A 673 -2.87 22.00 24.88
N GLY A 674 -2.94 20.67 24.84
CA GLY A 674 -3.44 19.90 23.70
C GLY A 674 -3.58 18.42 24.03
N GLY A 675 -4.13 17.68 23.11
CA GLY A 675 -4.25 16.22 23.16
C GLY A 675 -3.02 15.55 22.52
N PRO A 676 -1.94 15.28 23.27
CA PRO A 676 -0.76 14.60 22.67
C PRO A 676 -1.05 13.20 22.17
N HIS A 677 -2.04 12.54 22.71
CA HIS A 677 -2.56 11.26 22.28
C HIS A 677 -4.10 11.32 22.34
N GLU A 678 -4.78 10.53 21.51
CA GLU A 678 -6.24 10.46 21.48
C GLU A 678 -6.80 10.18 22.88
N GLY A 679 -7.82 10.96 23.25
CA GLY A 679 -8.45 10.86 24.55
C GLY A 679 -7.64 11.40 25.72
N THR A 680 -6.58 12.20 25.47
CA THR A 680 -5.72 12.77 26.50
C THR A 680 -5.66 14.28 26.43
N TRP A 681 -5.27 14.93 27.54
CA TRP A 681 -5.06 16.37 27.62
C TRP A 681 -3.77 16.66 28.39
N GLY A 682 -2.83 17.35 27.76
CA GLY A 682 -1.50 17.54 28.32
C GLY A 682 -0.98 18.97 28.16
N LYS A 683 -0.23 19.43 29.19
CA LYS A 683 0.48 20.70 29.16
C LYS A 683 1.85 20.54 28.51
N ASN A 684 2.19 21.42 27.56
CA ASN A 684 3.46 21.40 26.84
C ASN A 684 3.72 20.02 26.20
N SER A 685 2.74 19.56 25.45
CA SER A 685 2.84 18.32 24.68
C SER A 685 4.08 18.34 23.78
N SER A 686 4.86 17.26 23.81
CA SER A 686 6.13 17.16 23.08
C SER A 686 5.95 17.35 21.57
N PRO A 687 4.99 16.66 20.89
CA PRO A 687 4.75 16.88 19.46
C PRO A 687 4.31 18.30 19.16
N ASP A 688 3.37 18.86 19.92
CA ASP A 688 2.84 20.20 19.67
C ASP A 688 3.91 21.27 19.82
N LEU A 689 4.76 21.19 20.87
CA LEU A 689 5.90 22.09 21.06
C LEU A 689 6.89 22.02 19.89
N GLY A 690 7.22 20.81 19.45
CA GLY A 690 8.17 20.61 18.37
C GLY A 690 7.68 21.19 17.05
N MET A 691 6.44 20.84 16.68
CA MET A 691 5.81 21.33 15.46
C MET A 691 5.54 22.84 15.51
N LEU A 692 5.12 23.39 16.65
CA LEU A 692 4.92 24.83 16.80
C LEU A 692 6.24 25.61 16.61
N LYS A 693 7.34 25.12 17.19
CA LYS A 693 8.66 25.74 16.99
C LYS A 693 9.07 25.74 15.52
N GLN A 694 8.87 24.64 14.83
CA GLN A 694 9.16 24.55 13.40
C GLN A 694 8.31 25.51 12.58
N VAL A 695 6.99 25.55 12.82
CA VAL A 695 6.05 26.41 12.08
C VAL A 695 6.33 27.89 12.33
N LEU A 696 6.57 28.30 13.58
CA LEU A 696 6.91 29.70 13.91
C LEU A 696 8.24 30.12 13.27
N ALA A 697 9.27 29.25 13.31
CA ALA A 697 10.55 29.52 12.64
C ALA A 697 10.38 29.68 11.14
N ALA A 698 9.56 28.79 10.52
CA ALA A 698 9.26 28.86 9.10
C ALA A 698 8.42 30.10 8.72
N ALA A 699 7.44 30.48 9.55
CA ALA A 699 6.64 31.69 9.35
C ALA A 699 7.50 32.94 9.43
N VAL A 700 8.39 33.03 10.43
CA VAL A 700 9.35 34.12 10.56
C VAL A 700 10.28 34.21 9.35
N SER A 701 10.87 33.07 8.93
CA SER A 701 11.74 33.00 7.77
C SER A 701 11.02 33.39 6.48
N GLY A 702 9.82 32.84 6.25
CA GLY A 702 8.97 33.16 5.09
C GLY A 702 8.54 34.61 5.07
N SER A 703 8.15 35.19 6.22
CA SER A 703 7.83 36.63 6.38
C SER A 703 9.00 37.53 5.98
N ARG A 704 10.23 37.17 6.40
CA ARG A 704 11.45 37.91 6.02
C ARG A 704 11.72 37.78 4.52
N LYS A 705 11.66 36.56 4.00
CA LYS A 705 11.93 36.28 2.59
C LYS A 705 10.96 37.00 1.64
N LEU A 706 9.67 37.04 2.01
CA LEU A 706 8.61 37.66 1.22
C LEU A 706 8.40 39.15 1.56
N ASN A 707 9.03 39.65 2.60
CA ASN A 707 8.89 41.03 3.14
C ASN A 707 7.41 41.40 3.49
N VAL A 708 6.72 40.49 4.20
CA VAL A 708 5.32 40.66 4.62
C VAL A 708 5.18 40.44 6.13
N ASP A 709 4.05 40.85 6.74
CA ASP A 709 3.68 40.64 8.16
C ASP A 709 4.78 40.98 9.17
N ALA A 710 5.47 42.15 9.01
CA ALA A 710 6.58 42.54 9.85
C ALA A 710 6.16 42.71 11.32
N ASP A 711 4.92 43.18 11.58
CA ASP A 711 4.32 43.32 12.90
C ASP A 711 4.10 41.96 13.58
N ARG A 712 3.65 41.00 12.86
CA ARG A 712 3.43 39.62 13.36
C ARG A 712 4.73 38.89 13.62
N ARG A 713 5.75 39.15 12.84
CA ARG A 713 7.08 38.54 13.00
C ARG A 713 7.63 38.74 14.42
N ALA A 714 7.53 39.93 14.98
CA ALA A 714 7.98 40.19 16.35
C ALA A 714 7.19 39.37 17.39
N VAL A 715 5.89 39.14 17.16
CA VAL A 715 5.07 38.29 18.04
C VAL A 715 5.53 36.83 17.93
N TRP A 716 5.73 36.30 16.71
CA TRP A 716 6.16 34.91 16.51
C TRP A 716 7.56 34.66 17.06
N GLU A 717 8.49 35.59 16.89
CA GLU A 717 9.84 35.55 17.47
C GLU A 717 9.81 35.54 19.01
N ASN A 718 8.95 36.37 19.61
CA ASN A 718 8.77 36.37 21.05
C ASN A 718 8.19 35.06 21.59
N ILE A 719 7.18 34.50 20.93
CA ILE A 719 6.64 33.19 21.31
C ILE A 719 7.73 32.13 21.17
N LEU A 720 8.37 32.03 20.00
CA LEU A 720 9.39 31.03 19.70
C LEU A 720 10.54 31.05 20.71
N GLY A 721 11.01 32.26 21.08
CA GLY A 721 12.13 32.45 22.02
C GLY A 721 11.81 32.10 23.48
N ASN A 722 10.50 32.08 23.84
CA ASN A 722 10.07 31.86 25.22
C ASN A 722 9.21 30.58 25.40
N LEU A 723 9.12 29.73 24.36
CA LEU A 723 8.56 28.39 24.49
C LEU A 723 9.51 27.48 25.30
N PRO A 724 8.97 26.56 26.14
CA PRO A 724 9.80 25.70 26.97
C PRO A 724 10.59 24.68 26.12
N ALA A 725 11.61 24.09 26.75
CA ALA A 725 12.30 22.92 26.19
C ALA A 725 11.35 21.74 26.06
N GLN A 726 11.73 20.72 25.26
CA GLN A 726 10.99 19.48 25.16
C GLN A 726 10.92 18.80 26.54
N PRO A 727 9.72 18.35 26.98
CA PRO A 727 9.53 17.75 28.28
C PRO A 727 10.25 16.40 28.39
N THR A 728 10.77 16.11 29.59
CA THR A 728 11.44 14.86 29.90
C THR A 728 10.89 14.25 31.17
N THR A 729 11.09 12.95 31.33
CA THR A 729 10.81 12.21 32.57
C THR A 729 11.91 11.19 32.82
N THR A 730 11.85 10.51 33.94
CA THR A 730 12.79 9.42 34.26
C THR A 730 12.10 8.07 34.09
N LEU A 731 12.71 7.17 33.35
CA LEU A 731 12.29 5.77 33.21
C LEU A 731 13.50 4.85 33.44
N ASN A 732 13.39 3.93 34.39
CA ASN A 732 14.45 2.97 34.74
C ASN A 732 15.83 3.66 34.94
N GLY A 733 15.84 4.82 35.63
CA GLY A 733 17.04 5.58 35.95
C GLY A 733 17.64 6.38 34.79
N ARG A 734 16.99 6.41 33.62
CA ARG A 734 17.41 7.22 32.44
C ARG A 734 16.45 8.37 32.20
N THR A 735 17.00 9.49 31.78
CA THR A 735 16.19 10.61 31.26
C THR A 735 15.69 10.27 29.87
N VAL A 736 14.38 10.39 29.66
CA VAL A 736 13.71 10.13 28.38
C VAL A 736 12.74 11.26 28.04
N TYR A 737 12.49 11.53 26.77
CA TYR A 737 11.46 12.48 26.35
C TYR A 737 10.06 11.96 26.68
N SER A 738 9.24 12.79 27.29
CA SER A 738 7.88 12.49 27.70
C SER A 738 6.83 13.00 26.69
N LEU A 739 5.60 12.51 26.80
CA LEU A 739 4.47 12.99 26.00
C LEU A 739 4.16 14.47 26.27
N ALA A 740 4.25 14.90 27.54
CA ALA A 740 3.95 16.25 27.97
C ALA A 740 4.70 16.56 29.28
N SER A 741 4.70 17.81 29.72
CA SER A 741 5.21 18.20 31.05
C SER A 741 4.26 17.82 32.18
N GLY A 742 2.99 17.60 31.87
CA GLY A 742 1.94 17.13 32.78
C GLY A 742 0.72 16.70 31.98
N MET A 743 0.04 15.66 32.43
CA MET A 743 -1.14 15.07 31.79
C MET A 743 -2.35 15.18 32.70
N GLN A 744 -3.54 15.31 32.12
CA GLN A 744 -4.85 15.29 32.76
C GLN A 744 -5.73 14.20 32.13
N GLY A 745 -6.78 13.80 32.84
CA GLY A 745 -7.73 12.78 32.37
C GLY A 745 -7.45 11.42 32.99
N THR A 746 -7.92 10.36 32.33
CA THR A 746 -7.87 8.98 32.85
C THR A 746 -6.51 8.31 32.69
N ASP A 747 -5.71 8.72 31.70
CA ASP A 747 -4.35 8.22 31.48
C ASP A 747 -3.34 9.38 31.57
N THR A 748 -2.66 9.45 32.71
CA THR A 748 -1.68 10.49 33.01
C THR A 748 -0.23 10.04 32.83
N ARG A 749 0.01 8.88 32.21
CA ARG A 749 1.36 8.37 31.94
C ARG A 749 2.12 9.30 30.99
N LEU A 750 3.29 9.75 31.43
CA LEU A 750 4.16 10.63 30.66
C LEU A 750 4.96 9.90 29.56
N ILE A 751 5.06 8.57 29.64
CA ILE A 751 5.69 7.72 28.63
C ILE A 751 4.94 6.39 28.55
N ARG A 752 4.83 5.81 27.37
CA ARG A 752 4.07 4.58 27.08
C ARG A 752 4.93 3.60 26.28
N PRO A 753 5.86 2.87 26.90
CA PRO A 753 6.69 1.88 26.23
C PRO A 753 5.84 0.84 25.48
N GLY A 754 6.23 0.50 24.25
CA GLY A 754 5.48 -0.42 23.39
C GLY A 754 4.32 0.22 22.60
N ASP A 755 4.00 1.48 22.88
CA ASP A 755 2.93 2.24 22.22
C ASP A 755 3.48 3.18 21.13
N ASN A 756 2.61 3.98 20.52
CA ASN A 756 2.91 4.98 19.51
C ASN A 756 3.98 5.99 19.98
N THR A 757 4.99 6.25 19.15
CA THR A 757 6.14 7.13 19.48
C THR A 757 5.85 8.61 19.29
N ILE A 758 4.68 9.07 19.70
CA ILE A 758 4.23 10.48 19.62
C ILE A 758 5.18 11.43 20.35
N ASN A 759 5.72 11.01 21.51
CA ASN A 759 6.68 11.77 22.28
C ASN A 759 7.98 12.10 21.55
N LEU A 760 8.25 11.48 20.40
CA LEU A 760 9.41 11.72 19.53
C LEU A 760 9.06 12.47 18.23
N GLU A 761 7.81 12.88 18.00
CA GLU A 761 7.40 13.57 16.78
C GLU A 761 8.00 14.96 16.64
N PHE A 762 8.54 15.54 17.72
CA PHE A 762 9.35 16.75 17.64
C PHE A 762 10.71 16.51 16.91
N ILE A 763 11.17 15.25 16.81
CA ILE A 763 12.35 14.87 16.03
C ILE A 763 11.97 14.73 14.57
N GLN A 764 10.93 13.95 14.30
CA GLN A 764 10.39 13.74 12.96
C GLN A 764 8.87 13.49 13.07
N PRO A 765 8.02 14.37 12.45
CA PRO A 765 8.35 15.28 11.33
C PRO A 765 8.79 16.70 11.71
N ALA A 766 8.80 17.10 12.99
CA ALA A 766 9.06 18.50 13.36
C ALA A 766 10.54 18.95 13.28
N ASP A 767 11.46 18.05 12.97
CA ASP A 767 12.88 18.31 12.62
C ASP A 767 13.67 19.16 13.65
N GLN A 768 13.41 18.92 14.95
CA GLN A 768 14.06 19.66 16.04
C GLN A 768 15.38 19.01 16.53
N LEU A 769 15.69 17.79 16.07
CA LEU A 769 16.94 17.09 16.31
C LEU A 769 17.41 16.32 15.07
N GLY A 770 18.71 16.32 14.85
CA GLY A 770 19.38 15.50 13.82
C GLY A 770 20.81 15.17 14.30
N VAL A 771 21.55 14.41 13.51
CA VAL A 771 22.87 13.83 13.88
C VAL A 771 23.94 14.85 14.25
N ASN A 772 23.77 16.13 13.93
CA ASN A 772 24.69 17.23 14.29
C ASN A 772 24.21 18.03 15.51
N SER A 773 23.11 17.63 16.14
CA SER A 773 22.59 18.27 17.34
C SER A 773 23.46 17.98 18.58
N ASP A 774 23.16 18.65 19.70
CA ASP A 774 23.85 18.45 20.97
C ASP A 774 23.89 16.99 21.42
N ALA A 775 25.04 16.51 21.84
CA ALA A 775 25.27 15.09 22.16
C ALA A 775 24.42 14.61 23.35
N GLY A 776 24.15 15.48 24.35
CA GLY A 776 23.31 15.17 25.50
C GLY A 776 21.85 14.97 25.07
N ARG A 777 21.31 15.86 24.25
CA ARG A 777 19.95 15.76 23.69
C ARG A 777 19.80 14.53 22.79
N LEU A 778 20.82 14.21 22.00
CA LEU A 778 20.84 13.00 21.17
C LEU A 778 20.85 11.73 22.02
N GLN A 779 21.58 11.72 23.15
CA GLN A 779 21.59 10.58 24.06
C GLN A 779 20.23 10.36 24.69
N VAL A 780 19.56 11.40 25.18
CA VAL A 780 18.18 11.32 25.69
C VAL A 780 17.22 10.79 24.62
N ALA A 781 17.37 11.22 23.35
CA ALA A 781 16.54 10.72 22.25
C ALA A 781 16.77 9.23 21.96
N ARG A 782 18.02 8.77 21.90
CA ARG A 782 18.35 7.35 21.72
C ARG A 782 17.87 6.48 22.90
N ASP A 783 18.02 6.97 24.12
CA ASP A 783 17.49 6.29 25.32
C ASP A 783 15.96 6.22 25.29
N THR A 784 15.30 7.25 24.73
CA THR A 784 13.85 7.24 24.54
C THR A 784 13.43 6.21 23.47
N VAL A 785 14.08 6.15 22.31
CA VAL A 785 13.83 5.12 21.28
C VAL A 785 13.97 3.74 21.87
N THR A 786 15.04 3.49 22.64
CA THR A 786 15.28 2.22 23.33
C THR A 786 14.17 1.90 24.34
N ALA A 787 13.76 2.90 25.13
CA ALA A 787 12.72 2.74 26.14
C ALA A 787 11.34 2.48 25.53
N MET A 788 11.00 3.15 24.43
CA MET A 788 9.75 2.94 23.71
C MET A 788 9.68 1.53 23.11
N ASN A 789 10.76 1.05 22.47
CA ASN A 789 10.85 -0.29 21.85
C ASN A 789 9.63 -0.66 20.98
N SER A 790 9.06 0.30 20.29
CA SER A 790 7.76 0.21 19.61
C SER A 790 7.89 -0.18 18.12
N TRP A 791 8.95 -0.93 17.74
CA TRP A 791 9.30 -1.23 16.34
C TRP A 791 8.17 -1.89 15.54
N GLY A 792 7.40 -2.78 16.18
CA GLY A 792 6.29 -3.49 15.57
C GLY A 792 4.91 -2.94 15.89
N GLN A 793 4.79 -1.82 16.62
CA GLN A 793 3.50 -1.20 16.92
C GLN A 793 2.95 -0.51 15.66
N GLU A 794 1.66 -0.64 15.39
CA GLU A 794 1.05 -0.22 14.12
C GLU A 794 1.21 1.28 13.84
N ASN A 795 0.99 2.15 14.81
CA ASN A 795 1.13 3.60 14.65
C ASN A 795 2.58 4.11 14.82
N SER A 796 3.49 3.27 15.32
CA SER A 796 4.90 3.61 15.39
C SER A 796 5.65 3.36 14.10
N PHE A 797 5.24 2.37 13.30
CA PHE A 797 5.76 2.21 11.95
C PHE A 797 5.02 3.17 10.99
N PRO A 798 5.66 4.10 10.33
CA PRO A 798 7.11 4.28 10.08
C PRO A 798 7.87 5.19 11.06
N LYS A 799 7.18 5.85 12.01
CA LYS A 799 7.71 6.96 12.82
C LYS A 799 8.99 6.62 13.55
N ILE A 800 9.01 5.52 14.33
CA ILE A 800 10.16 5.15 15.16
C ILE A 800 11.44 4.95 14.33
N PHE A 801 11.34 4.43 13.11
CA PHE A 801 12.48 4.22 12.22
C PHE A 801 13.05 5.55 11.74
N ASN A 802 12.17 6.49 11.34
CA ASN A 802 12.55 7.82 10.93
C ASN A 802 13.21 8.59 12.10
N GLN A 803 12.60 8.55 13.30
CA GLN A 803 13.09 9.18 14.52
C GLN A 803 14.45 8.63 14.94
N ALA A 804 14.62 7.30 14.92
CA ALA A 804 15.87 6.63 15.23
C ALA A 804 17.00 6.99 14.24
N ALA A 805 16.71 6.99 12.95
CA ALA A 805 17.67 7.37 11.92
C ALA A 805 18.12 8.86 12.08
N ARG A 806 17.19 9.76 12.38
CA ARG A 806 17.49 11.19 12.58
C ARG A 806 18.44 11.45 13.75
N VAL A 807 18.38 10.67 14.82
CA VAL A 807 19.18 10.90 16.04
C VAL A 807 20.44 10.03 16.16
N GLY A 808 20.78 9.31 15.09
CA GLY A 808 21.98 8.47 15.08
C GLY A 808 21.88 7.25 16.01
N TYR A 809 20.73 6.55 16.01
CA TYR A 809 20.58 5.29 16.72
C TYR A 809 21.55 4.25 16.14
N PRO A 810 22.04 3.26 16.93
CA PRO A 810 23.02 2.30 16.44
C PRO A 810 22.54 1.57 15.18
N ALA A 811 23.29 1.70 14.07
CA ALA A 811 22.87 1.32 12.72
C ALA A 811 22.50 -0.17 12.61
N ASP A 812 23.29 -1.08 13.19
CA ASP A 812 23.02 -2.52 13.14
C ASP A 812 21.74 -2.90 13.89
N GLN A 813 21.45 -2.24 15.01
CA GLN A 813 20.21 -2.44 15.76
C GLN A 813 19.00 -1.92 14.99
N LEU A 814 19.14 -0.74 14.36
CA LEU A 814 18.09 -0.15 13.54
C LEU A 814 17.76 -1.03 12.32
N ILE A 815 18.77 -1.51 11.60
CA ILE A 815 18.60 -2.44 10.47
C ILE A 815 17.97 -3.75 10.94
N GLY A 816 18.44 -4.30 12.06
CA GLY A 816 17.89 -5.53 12.65
C GLY A 816 16.41 -5.42 12.99
N ALA A 817 16.01 -4.31 13.64
CA ALA A 817 14.61 -4.03 13.95
C ALA A 817 13.76 -3.86 12.67
N PHE A 818 14.28 -3.14 11.67
CA PHE A 818 13.59 -2.93 10.40
C PHE A 818 13.39 -4.26 9.64
N THR A 819 14.45 -5.05 9.50
CA THR A 819 14.38 -6.37 8.84
C THR A 819 13.40 -7.31 9.56
N SER A 820 13.33 -7.27 10.88
CA SER A 820 12.37 -8.05 11.67
C SER A 820 10.91 -7.70 11.31
N VAL A 821 10.58 -6.40 11.21
CA VAL A 821 9.23 -5.98 10.82
C VAL A 821 8.93 -6.35 9.37
N ILE A 822 9.86 -6.10 8.44
CA ILE A 822 9.71 -6.46 7.03
C ILE A 822 9.42 -7.96 6.88
N SER A 823 10.20 -8.81 7.55
CA SER A 823 10.08 -10.27 7.43
C SER A 823 8.75 -10.82 7.96
N THR A 824 8.13 -10.15 8.93
CA THR A 824 6.91 -10.61 9.60
C THR A 824 5.63 -9.96 9.09
N ARG A 825 5.73 -8.81 8.39
CA ARG A 825 4.56 -8.01 8.02
C ARG A 825 4.48 -7.66 6.52
N THR A 826 5.31 -8.23 5.66
CA THR A 826 5.21 -7.99 4.23
C THR A 826 4.11 -8.84 3.61
N ALA A 827 3.09 -8.20 3.04
CA ALA A 827 2.04 -8.85 2.24
C ALA A 827 2.57 -9.34 0.88
N PRO A 828 1.84 -10.20 0.17
CA PRO A 828 2.23 -10.67 -1.17
C PRO A 828 2.47 -9.54 -2.19
N ASN A 829 1.78 -8.40 -2.08
CA ASN A 829 2.01 -7.20 -2.90
C ASN A 829 3.17 -6.34 -2.42
N LEU A 830 3.92 -6.79 -1.43
CA LEU A 830 5.11 -6.17 -0.86
C LEU A 830 4.85 -4.92 0.01
N ARG A 831 3.59 -4.59 0.32
CA ARG A 831 3.31 -3.58 1.33
C ARG A 831 3.57 -4.11 2.74
N ILE A 832 3.87 -3.24 3.68
CA ILE A 832 3.79 -3.59 5.10
C ILE A 832 2.30 -3.60 5.48
N THR A 833 1.80 -4.76 5.90
CA THR A 833 0.40 -4.95 6.27
C THR A 833 0.18 -4.68 7.76
N ASP A 834 -0.96 -4.10 8.06
CA ASP A 834 -1.56 -4.13 9.37
C ASP A 834 -3.10 -4.03 9.23
N PRO A 835 -3.88 -4.38 10.29
CA PRO A 835 -5.32 -4.53 10.15
C PRO A 835 -6.07 -3.20 9.94
N HIS A 836 -5.46 -2.04 10.23
CA HIS A 836 -6.16 -0.77 10.27
C HIS A 836 -5.64 0.26 9.24
N HIS A 837 -4.39 0.14 8.78
CA HIS A 837 -3.66 1.19 8.10
C HIS A 837 -3.34 0.85 6.64
N GLY A 838 -2.84 1.87 5.89
CA GLY A 838 -2.63 1.77 4.45
C GLY A 838 -1.29 2.33 3.99
N ILE A 839 -1.34 3.38 3.14
CA ILE A 839 -0.17 3.89 2.43
C ILE A 839 0.84 4.63 3.32
N GLU A 840 0.48 5.04 4.55
CA GLU A 840 1.40 5.68 5.50
C GLU A 840 2.61 4.79 5.83
N LYS A 841 2.49 3.48 5.68
CA LYS A 841 3.61 2.56 5.87
C LYS A 841 4.75 2.78 4.87
N SER A 842 4.51 3.50 3.79
CA SER A 842 5.56 3.92 2.84
C SER A 842 6.50 4.98 3.41
N GLY A 843 6.13 5.67 4.47
CA GLY A 843 6.89 6.78 5.04
C GLY A 843 8.23 6.41 5.68
N ALA A 844 8.48 5.13 6.00
CA ALA A 844 9.79 4.71 6.52
C ALA A 844 10.90 4.66 5.44
N THR A 845 10.59 4.99 4.18
CA THR A 845 11.63 5.28 3.16
C THR A 845 12.49 6.45 3.59
N GLU A 846 11.96 7.41 4.38
CA GLU A 846 12.73 8.48 5.00
C GLU A 846 13.81 7.97 5.94
N ALA A 847 13.54 6.92 6.73
CA ALA A 847 14.55 6.32 7.60
C ALA A 847 15.77 5.83 6.80
N ILE A 848 15.52 5.11 5.69
CA ILE A 848 16.59 4.59 4.83
C ILE A 848 17.36 5.75 4.19
N ASN A 849 16.67 6.77 3.68
CA ASN A 849 17.33 7.96 3.13
C ASN A 849 18.18 8.67 4.18
N SER A 850 17.64 8.89 5.39
CA SER A 850 18.34 9.53 6.51
C SER A 850 19.52 8.71 7.04
N MET A 851 19.49 7.37 6.96
CA MET A 851 20.65 6.52 7.27
C MET A 851 21.80 6.70 6.27
N LEU A 852 21.47 7.02 5.01
CA LEU A 852 22.43 7.20 3.93
C LEU A 852 22.92 8.64 3.82
N VAL A 853 22.03 9.61 3.94
CA VAL A 853 22.34 11.03 3.88
C VAL A 853 21.25 11.84 4.56
N GLN A 854 21.65 12.79 5.42
CA GLN A 854 20.71 13.71 6.03
C GLN A 854 21.28 15.11 6.19
N SER A 855 20.42 16.11 6.04
CA SER A 855 20.73 17.51 6.37
C SER A 855 20.23 17.82 7.78
N ASP A 856 21.11 18.33 8.61
CA ASP A 856 20.80 18.84 9.95
C ASP A 856 21.64 20.11 10.22
N ALA A 857 21.04 21.13 10.80
CA ALA A 857 21.69 22.42 11.02
C ALA A 857 22.40 22.97 9.75
N SER A 858 21.79 22.79 8.58
CA SER A 858 22.33 23.16 7.27
C SER A 858 23.63 22.42 6.89
N VAL A 859 23.97 21.30 7.53
CA VAL A 859 25.12 20.46 7.20
C VAL A 859 24.65 19.11 6.68
N ILE A 860 25.15 18.71 5.52
CA ILE A 860 24.89 17.39 4.92
C ILE A 860 25.91 16.40 5.48
N SER A 861 25.40 15.32 6.08
CA SER A 861 26.21 14.20 6.61
C SER A 861 25.98 12.95 5.75
N LEU A 862 27.08 12.31 5.30
CA LEU A 862 27.10 11.12 4.45
C LEU A 862 27.17 9.86 5.30
N PHE A 863 26.26 8.89 5.05
CA PHE A 863 26.19 7.60 5.73
C PHE A 863 26.21 7.70 7.28
N PRO A 864 25.49 8.69 7.86
CA PRO A 864 25.64 8.97 9.29
C PRO A 864 25.14 7.86 10.19
N VAL A 865 24.23 7.00 9.70
CA VAL A 865 23.62 5.89 10.44
C VAL A 865 23.68 4.60 9.61
N TRP A 866 24.80 4.41 8.87
CA TRP A 866 25.02 3.22 8.09
C TRP A 866 26.22 2.43 8.65
N PRO A 867 26.13 1.06 8.77
CA PRO A 867 27.20 0.27 9.36
C PRO A 867 28.55 0.51 8.67
N ALA A 868 29.61 0.61 9.47
CA ALA A 868 30.93 0.96 8.96
C ALA A 868 31.44 -0.01 7.88
N ALA A 869 31.24 -1.31 8.09
CA ALA A 869 31.71 -2.38 7.21
C ALA A 869 30.75 -2.71 6.03
N LYS A 870 29.57 -2.07 5.96
CA LYS A 870 28.58 -2.40 4.94
C LYS A 870 28.63 -1.42 3.79
N ASP A 871 28.86 -1.92 2.58
CA ASP A 871 28.84 -1.11 1.37
C ASP A 871 27.43 -0.63 1.05
N ALA A 872 27.30 0.58 0.54
CA ALA A 872 26.07 1.15 0.02
C ALA A 872 26.32 2.29 -0.95
N SER A 873 25.37 2.57 -1.81
CA SER A 873 25.39 3.78 -2.64
C SER A 873 23.99 4.34 -2.80
N PHE A 874 23.92 5.61 -3.08
CA PHE A 874 22.69 6.28 -3.44
C PHE A 874 22.91 7.27 -4.59
N TYR A 875 21.90 7.40 -5.39
CA TYR A 875 21.88 8.23 -6.58
C TYR A 875 20.76 9.27 -6.44
N GLN A 876 21.14 10.55 -6.50
CA GLN A 876 20.23 11.70 -6.54
C GLN A 876 19.23 11.79 -5.36
N LEU A 877 19.64 11.47 -4.12
CA LEU A 877 18.84 11.82 -2.94
C LEU A 877 18.87 13.33 -2.72
N ARG A 878 17.69 13.92 -2.46
CA ARG A 878 17.55 15.38 -2.25
C ARG A 878 17.78 15.75 -0.79
N GLN A 879 18.45 16.86 -0.57
CA GLN A 879 18.71 17.45 0.73
C GLN A 879 18.16 18.89 0.80
N LYS A 880 18.00 19.41 2.01
CA LYS A 880 17.57 20.80 2.24
C LYS A 880 18.47 21.80 1.51
N GLY A 881 17.91 22.94 1.08
CA GLY A 881 18.60 23.90 0.23
C GLY A 881 18.60 23.54 -1.26
N ALA A 882 17.74 22.61 -1.68
CA ALA A 882 17.64 22.12 -3.06
C ALA A 882 18.94 21.48 -3.59
N PHE A 883 19.68 20.80 -2.70
CA PHE A 883 20.87 20.01 -3.07
C PHE A 883 20.47 18.57 -3.39
N VAL A 884 20.89 18.09 -4.56
CA VAL A 884 20.67 16.70 -5.01
C VAL A 884 22.02 15.98 -4.96
N VAL A 885 22.11 14.96 -4.11
CA VAL A 885 23.37 14.32 -3.72
C VAL A 885 23.41 12.87 -4.22
N SER A 886 24.57 12.46 -4.73
CA SER A 886 24.91 11.07 -5.01
C SER A 886 26.21 10.70 -4.34
N SER A 887 26.31 9.51 -3.77
CA SER A 887 27.53 9.05 -3.10
C SER A 887 27.57 7.52 -3.02
N ALA A 888 28.77 6.98 -2.83
CA ALA A 888 28.99 5.57 -2.57
C ALA A 888 29.97 5.40 -1.40
N LYS A 889 29.74 4.35 -0.60
CA LYS A 889 30.61 3.87 0.44
C LYS A 889 31.01 2.45 0.09
N ALA A 890 32.31 2.20 0.03
CA ALA A 890 32.86 0.88 -0.22
C ALA A 890 34.09 0.65 0.68
N ALA A 891 34.22 -0.57 1.20
CA ALA A 891 35.31 -0.94 2.13
C ALA A 891 35.48 0.07 3.29
N GLY A 892 34.34 0.53 3.85
CA GLY A 892 34.32 1.47 4.97
C GLY A 892 34.56 2.95 4.61
N THR A 893 34.89 3.28 3.36
CA THR A 893 35.27 4.62 2.94
C THR A 893 34.29 5.21 1.93
N VAL A 894 33.97 6.49 2.07
CA VAL A 894 33.20 7.26 1.07
C VAL A 894 34.07 7.45 -0.17
N GLN A 895 33.58 7.03 -1.32
CA GLN A 895 34.33 7.01 -2.59
C GLN A 895 34.27 8.35 -3.32
N TYR A 896 33.17 9.04 -3.26
CA TYR A 896 32.89 10.35 -3.86
C TYR A 896 31.66 10.99 -3.23
N VAL A 897 31.50 12.29 -3.43
CA VAL A 897 30.27 13.03 -3.14
C VAL A 897 29.98 13.95 -4.33
N ASP A 898 28.97 13.62 -5.13
CA ASP A 898 28.48 14.48 -6.21
C ASP A 898 27.24 15.25 -5.73
N VAL A 899 27.24 16.58 -5.90
CA VAL A 899 26.15 17.44 -5.48
C VAL A 899 25.74 18.34 -6.63
N ARG A 900 24.48 18.20 -7.08
CA ARG A 900 23.85 19.19 -7.97
C ARG A 900 23.11 20.21 -7.11
N SER A 901 23.50 21.47 -7.21
CA SER A 901 22.84 22.61 -6.55
C SER A 901 21.75 23.15 -7.48
N GLU A 902 20.48 22.95 -7.16
CA GLU A 902 19.39 23.41 -8.02
C GLU A 902 19.07 24.90 -7.84
N ALA A 903 19.17 25.40 -6.61
CA ALA A 903 18.85 26.79 -6.25
C ALA A 903 20.08 27.69 -6.03
N GLY A 904 21.29 27.14 -6.03
CA GLY A 904 22.50 27.85 -5.62
C GLY A 904 22.63 27.95 -4.10
N GLY A 905 23.49 28.87 -3.61
CA GLY A 905 23.67 29.10 -2.18
C GLY A 905 24.84 28.36 -1.56
N THR A 906 24.86 28.30 -0.25
CA THR A 906 26.00 27.76 0.52
C THR A 906 25.81 26.26 0.79
N LEU A 907 26.59 25.43 0.11
CA LEU A 907 26.69 24.01 0.37
C LEU A 907 27.62 23.75 1.56
N ARG A 908 27.17 22.98 2.55
CA ARG A 908 27.95 22.58 3.73
C ARG A 908 27.89 21.06 3.86
N VAL A 909 29.05 20.40 3.76
CA VAL A 909 29.16 18.95 3.85
C VAL A 909 30.09 18.59 5.02
N LYS A 910 29.65 17.72 5.92
CA LYS A 910 30.55 17.15 6.93
C LYS A 910 31.62 16.32 6.21
N ASN A 911 32.87 16.67 6.41
CA ASN A 911 33.98 16.00 5.73
C ASN A 911 33.98 14.50 6.06
N PRO A 912 33.78 13.61 5.08
CA PRO A 912 33.74 12.18 5.32
C PRO A 912 35.15 11.54 5.34
N TRP A 913 36.20 12.29 5.04
CA TRP A 913 37.58 11.80 4.96
C TRP A 913 38.48 12.40 6.02
N SER A 914 39.46 11.60 6.46
CA SER A 914 40.59 12.09 7.27
C SER A 914 41.79 12.56 6.41
N ALA A 915 41.82 12.12 5.13
CA ALA A 915 42.86 12.47 4.15
C ALA A 915 42.52 13.75 3.39
N ALA A 916 43.47 14.22 2.58
CA ALA A 916 43.26 15.32 1.64
C ALA A 916 42.12 15.00 0.65
N PHE A 917 41.44 16.03 0.20
CA PHE A 917 40.33 15.90 -0.76
C PHE A 917 40.36 17.07 -1.76
N THR A 918 39.65 16.90 -2.86
CA THR A 918 39.50 17.94 -3.91
C THR A 918 38.05 18.32 -4.05
N VAL A 919 37.79 19.55 -4.47
CA VAL A 919 36.45 20.01 -4.88
C VAL A 919 36.57 20.56 -6.30
N THR A 920 35.75 19.99 -7.21
CA THR A 920 35.74 20.36 -8.62
C THR A 920 34.33 20.64 -9.12
N ASP A 921 34.21 21.40 -10.19
CA ASP A 921 32.97 21.51 -10.97
C ASP A 921 32.75 20.30 -11.91
N ALA A 922 31.66 20.31 -12.69
CA ALA A 922 31.36 19.25 -13.64
C ALA A 922 32.40 19.09 -14.78
N ALA A 923 33.17 20.15 -15.06
CA ALA A 923 34.21 20.14 -16.08
C ALA A 923 35.59 19.70 -15.50
N GLY A 924 35.66 19.46 -14.17
CA GLY A 924 36.90 19.08 -13.48
C GLY A 924 37.74 20.25 -13.02
N ASN A 925 37.32 21.51 -13.15
CA ASN A 925 38.02 22.68 -12.67
C ASN A 925 37.94 22.76 -11.13
N ALA A 926 39.04 23.15 -10.48
CA ALA A 926 39.06 23.33 -9.03
C ALA A 926 38.08 24.45 -8.59
N VAL A 927 37.31 24.16 -7.56
CA VAL A 927 36.34 25.09 -6.96
C VAL A 927 36.87 25.54 -5.60
N PRO A 928 36.87 26.88 -5.30
CA PRO A 928 37.24 27.37 -3.99
C PRO A 928 36.33 26.85 -2.89
N TYR A 929 36.90 26.45 -1.75
CA TYR A 929 36.16 26.00 -0.58
C TYR A 929 36.89 26.43 0.72
N THR A 930 36.16 26.37 1.81
CA THR A 930 36.72 26.53 3.16
C THR A 930 36.40 25.33 4.03
N THR A 931 37.22 25.09 5.05
CA THR A 931 36.96 24.03 6.05
C THR A 931 37.03 24.63 7.45
N ALA A 932 36.03 24.35 8.27
CA ALA A 932 35.99 24.75 9.66
C ALA A 932 35.19 23.69 10.46
N GLY A 933 35.73 23.25 11.60
CA GLY A 933 35.05 22.28 12.47
C GLY A 933 34.68 20.95 11.78
N GLY A 934 35.50 20.50 10.81
CA GLY A 934 35.22 19.30 10.03
C GLY A 934 34.11 19.45 8.98
N VAL A 935 33.70 20.68 8.66
CA VAL A 935 32.70 20.99 7.63
C VAL A 935 33.36 21.65 6.43
N ILE A 936 33.12 21.10 5.24
CA ILE A 936 33.52 21.67 3.94
C ILE A 936 32.41 22.62 3.52
N THR A 937 32.75 23.85 3.19
CA THR A 937 31.81 24.88 2.75
C THR A 937 32.17 25.36 1.36
N VAL A 938 31.20 25.31 0.44
CA VAL A 938 31.33 25.68 -0.98
C VAL A 938 30.23 26.68 -1.31
N GLN A 939 30.56 27.79 -1.98
CA GLN A 939 29.55 28.67 -2.58
C GLN A 939 29.15 28.11 -3.91
N THR A 940 27.86 27.82 -4.10
CA THR A 940 27.36 27.13 -5.29
C THR A 940 26.49 28.06 -6.14
N ALA A 941 26.46 27.80 -7.44
CA ALA A 941 25.55 28.45 -8.38
C ALA A 941 24.40 27.53 -8.76
N ALA A 942 23.24 28.11 -9.04
CA ALA A 942 22.04 27.36 -9.44
C ALA A 942 22.28 26.54 -10.71
N GLY A 943 21.81 25.28 -10.71
CA GLY A 943 21.92 24.34 -11.82
C GLY A 943 23.30 23.69 -11.96
N GLN A 944 24.31 24.05 -11.15
CA GLN A 944 25.69 23.53 -11.26
C GLN A 944 25.89 22.26 -10.42
N THR A 945 26.83 21.43 -10.87
CA THR A 945 27.25 20.20 -10.18
C THR A 945 28.65 20.35 -9.65
N TYR A 946 28.84 19.88 -8.43
CA TYR A 946 30.11 19.91 -7.70
C TYR A 946 30.47 18.48 -7.28
N ARG A 947 31.77 18.16 -7.41
CA ARG A 947 32.29 16.85 -7.03
C ARG A 947 33.35 17.00 -5.95
N LEU A 948 33.20 16.24 -4.86
CA LEU A 948 34.18 16.13 -3.80
C LEU A 948 34.76 14.71 -3.83
N ASN A 949 36.07 14.57 -3.91
CA ASN A 949 36.76 13.29 -3.98
C ASN A 949 37.93 13.25 -3.00
N PRO A 950 38.25 12.09 -2.38
CA PRO A 950 39.54 11.92 -1.71
C PRO A 950 40.67 12.16 -2.73
N ALA A 951 41.75 12.82 -2.27
CA ALA A 951 42.91 13.17 -3.11
C ALA A 951 43.77 11.94 -3.45
#